data_b1e0512060191a67ac47849fa1650e09
#
_entry.id   b1e0512060191a67ac47849fa1650e09
#
_cell.length_a   1.000
_cell.length_b   1.000
_cell.length_c   1.000
_cell.angle_alpha   90.00
_cell.angle_beta   90.00
_cell.angle_gamma   90.00
#
_symmetry.space_group_name_H-M   'P 1'
#
loop_
_entity.id
_entity.type
_entity.pdbx_description
1 polymer ?
#
loop_
_entity_poly.entity_id
_entity_poly.type
_entity_poly.pdbx_seq_one_letter_code
_entity_poly.pdbx_strand_id
1 'polypeptide(L)'
;MYELPTDYQKYIHLSRYSRWNYDSETRETWDQTVGRYFSFFREHLEKKCGYIITSDEYSELSQAVLMLDVMPSMRCLMTAGPALEKENVAGYNCSYIPIDSMRSFDELLYVLMNGTGVGFSVEEKYTSQLPMVPNELHPTDTCIMVRDSKLGWAKAFRELMSLLYAGLIPTWDLSKVRPAGSVLKTFGGRASGPVPLNKLFLFTCKLFENAKGRRLRPIECHDIVTKTAEVVVVGGVRRSALISLSDLGDEQMRQAKSGAWWEDYAHRSLANNSANYHSKPDTGTFLREWASLYESKSGERGIYSSFNARKQVERNGDRREPRDDFGTNPCSEIILRPREFCNLSEVVVRCSDDVKDLKYKVELATILGTWQSTLTNFRYLPKKWKENCEEERLLGVSLTGIMDNKITNGTFHKKEALGEILEELKRHAVHTNKVWAEKLNIPQSSAITCVKPSGTVSQLCDSASGIHSRHSDYYIRTVRGDNKDPITQMMKDQGVPYEPDVMKEDSTSVFSFPVKSPEGCLTRDSLSAIEQLEIWKIYQDHWCEHKPSVTISVKEDEWIEVGNWVNSNFENISGISFLPYSDHVYKQAPYQECTKEDYEELTKSMPKNIDWSKLGDYEKEDYTTASQELACVGNSCEVL
;
A
#
# COMPACT_ATOMS: atom_id res chain seq x y z
N MET A 1 -10.07 -0.76 29.84
CA MET A 1 -10.32 -0.38 28.43
C MET A 1 -9.24 0.63 28.06
N TYR A 2 -8.43 0.33 27.07
CA TYR A 2 -7.40 1.26 26.61
C TYR A 2 -8.00 2.26 25.64
N GLU A 3 -7.77 3.55 25.87
CA GLU A 3 -8.23 4.61 24.96
C GLU A 3 -7.06 5.12 24.12
N LEU A 4 -7.30 5.32 22.82
CA LEU A 4 -6.34 5.97 21.93
C LEU A 4 -6.07 7.42 22.39
N PRO A 5 -4.81 7.89 22.36
CA PRO A 5 -4.41 9.13 23.02
C PRO A 5 -5.09 10.40 22.51
N THR A 6 -5.35 10.50 21.22
CA THR A 6 -5.90 11.72 20.60
C THR A 6 -7.20 11.45 19.83
N ASP A 7 -8.01 12.49 19.65
CA ASP A 7 -9.24 12.39 18.87
C ASP A 7 -8.96 12.10 17.39
N TYR A 8 -7.83 12.56 16.87
CA TYR A 8 -7.41 12.20 15.51
C TYR A 8 -7.13 10.69 15.37
N GLN A 9 -6.44 10.09 16.33
CA GLN A 9 -6.20 8.63 16.35
C GLN A 9 -7.51 7.84 16.50
N LYS A 10 -8.45 8.32 17.34
CA LYS A 10 -9.79 7.73 17.48
C LYS A 10 -10.57 7.81 16.16
N TYR A 11 -10.52 8.94 15.47
CA TYR A 11 -11.09 9.09 14.13
C TYR A 11 -10.50 8.10 13.13
N ILE A 12 -9.17 7.97 13.08
CA ILE A 12 -8.50 7.01 12.18
C ILE A 12 -8.91 5.58 12.50
N HIS A 13 -8.96 5.20 13.78
CA HIS A 13 -9.43 3.87 14.17
C HIS A 13 -10.87 3.61 13.70
N LEU A 14 -11.81 4.50 14.05
CA LEU A 14 -13.22 4.33 13.73
C LEU A 14 -13.48 4.34 12.23
N SER A 15 -12.82 5.22 11.49
CA SER A 15 -13.03 5.31 10.05
C SER A 15 -12.34 4.21 9.23
N ARG A 16 -11.28 3.55 9.75
CA ARG A 16 -10.43 2.63 8.97
C ARG A 16 -10.33 1.21 9.50
N TYR A 17 -10.35 0.98 10.80
CA TYR A 17 -10.05 -0.32 11.42
C TYR A 17 -11.24 -0.96 12.12
N SER A 18 -12.09 -0.15 12.73
CA SER A 18 -13.23 -0.60 13.53
C SER A 18 -14.27 -1.28 12.63
N ARG A 19 -14.80 -2.41 13.10
CA ARG A 19 -15.87 -3.14 12.45
C ARG A 19 -17.19 -2.85 13.15
N TRP A 20 -18.29 -2.96 12.41
CA TRP A 20 -19.63 -2.91 12.94
C TRP A 20 -19.96 -4.23 13.63
N ASN A 21 -20.37 -4.16 14.89
CA ASN A 21 -20.89 -5.29 15.64
C ASN A 21 -22.41 -5.29 15.52
N TYR A 22 -22.95 -6.30 14.84
CA TYR A 22 -24.39 -6.42 14.60
C TYR A 22 -25.20 -6.79 15.86
N ASP A 23 -24.55 -7.36 16.89
CA ASP A 23 -25.23 -7.74 18.14
C ASP A 23 -25.41 -6.55 19.07
N SER A 24 -24.44 -5.66 19.14
CA SER A 24 -24.48 -4.44 19.96
C SER A 24 -24.92 -3.19 19.19
N GLU A 25 -25.06 -3.28 17.88
CA GLU A 25 -25.36 -2.15 16.98
C GLU A 25 -24.40 -0.96 17.16
N THR A 26 -23.12 -1.28 17.40
CA THR A 26 -22.06 -0.29 17.60
C THR A 26 -20.79 -0.67 16.84
N ARG A 27 -19.91 0.30 16.66
CA ARG A 27 -18.55 0.01 16.19
C ARG A 27 -17.68 -0.57 17.29
N GLU A 28 -16.71 -1.40 16.89
CA GLU A 28 -15.68 -1.90 17.80
C GLU A 28 -14.89 -0.77 18.44
N THR A 29 -14.58 -0.93 19.73
CA THR A 29 -13.52 -0.17 20.40
C THR A 29 -12.13 -0.66 19.96
N TRP A 30 -11.07 0.10 20.33
CA TRP A 30 -9.70 -0.32 20.01
C TRP A 30 -9.35 -1.68 20.63
N ASP A 31 -9.72 -1.91 21.91
CA ASP A 31 -9.53 -3.21 22.55
C ASP A 31 -10.23 -4.36 21.79
N GLN A 32 -11.45 -4.12 21.31
CA GLN A 32 -12.21 -5.12 20.56
C GLN A 32 -11.58 -5.41 19.19
N THR A 33 -11.07 -4.38 18.51
CA THR A 33 -10.35 -4.55 17.22
C THR A 33 -9.10 -5.39 17.40
N VAL A 34 -8.28 -5.10 18.42
CA VAL A 34 -7.09 -5.88 18.76
C VAL A 34 -7.46 -7.30 19.20
N GLY A 35 -8.46 -7.43 20.09
CA GLY A 35 -8.96 -8.73 20.55
C GLY A 35 -9.45 -9.62 19.41
N ARG A 36 -10.12 -9.07 18.41
CA ARG A 36 -10.57 -9.80 17.21
C ARG A 36 -9.38 -10.34 16.39
N TYR A 37 -8.31 -9.56 16.22
CA TYR A 37 -7.09 -10.00 15.54
C TYR A 37 -6.45 -11.19 16.27
N PHE A 38 -6.23 -11.07 17.57
CA PHE A 38 -5.58 -12.12 18.37
C PHE A 38 -6.44 -13.38 18.50
N SER A 39 -7.76 -13.23 18.65
CA SER A 39 -8.69 -14.37 18.66
C SER A 39 -8.65 -15.15 17.35
N PHE A 40 -8.64 -14.43 16.22
CA PHE A 40 -8.53 -15.05 14.90
C PHE A 40 -7.21 -15.84 14.77
N PHE A 41 -6.06 -15.23 15.08
CA PHE A 41 -4.77 -15.90 14.93
C PHE A 41 -4.57 -17.05 15.91
N ARG A 42 -5.12 -16.98 17.12
CA ARG A 42 -5.12 -18.11 18.04
C ARG A 42 -5.80 -19.34 17.45
N GLU A 43 -6.99 -19.18 16.91
CA GLU A 43 -7.71 -20.29 16.26
C GLU A 43 -7.04 -20.73 14.95
N HIS A 44 -6.55 -19.79 14.16
CA HIS A 44 -5.91 -20.07 12.89
C HIS A 44 -4.62 -20.88 13.07
N LEU A 45 -3.75 -20.49 13.99
CA LEU A 45 -2.49 -21.18 14.25
C LEU A 45 -2.71 -22.57 14.86
N GLU A 46 -3.68 -22.73 15.74
CA GLU A 46 -4.06 -24.04 16.26
C GLU A 46 -4.56 -24.96 15.14
N LYS A 47 -5.48 -24.50 14.29
CA LYS A 47 -6.04 -25.29 13.18
C LYS A 47 -5.02 -25.55 12.07
N LYS A 48 -4.18 -24.58 11.72
CA LYS A 48 -3.28 -24.63 10.56
C LYS A 48 -1.92 -25.25 10.88
N CYS A 49 -1.36 -24.92 12.05
CA CYS A 49 0.00 -25.26 12.44
C CYS A 49 0.04 -26.22 13.65
N GLY A 50 -1.10 -26.47 14.31
CA GLY A 50 -1.15 -27.24 15.55
C GLY A 50 -0.52 -26.50 16.73
N TYR A 51 -0.32 -25.18 16.61
CA TYR A 51 0.33 -24.37 17.63
C TYR A 51 -0.69 -23.65 18.52
N ILE A 52 -0.59 -23.87 19.83
CA ILE A 52 -1.45 -23.22 20.84
C ILE A 52 -0.66 -22.05 21.43
N ILE A 53 -1.12 -20.82 21.17
CA ILE A 53 -0.53 -19.61 21.75
C ILE A 53 -0.72 -19.65 23.27
N THR A 54 0.37 -19.48 24.04
CA THR A 54 0.32 -19.42 25.49
C THR A 54 -0.33 -18.14 25.98
N SER A 55 -0.81 -18.14 27.22
CA SER A 55 -1.42 -16.94 27.84
C SER A 55 -0.43 -15.78 27.92
N ASP A 56 0.84 -16.06 28.19
CA ASP A 56 1.89 -15.04 28.28
C ASP A 56 2.20 -14.43 26.90
N GLU A 57 2.39 -15.27 25.87
CA GLU A 57 2.57 -14.79 24.47
C GLU A 57 1.39 -13.97 24.00
N TYR A 58 0.16 -14.40 24.30
CA TYR A 58 -1.04 -13.65 23.95
C TYR A 58 -1.08 -12.29 24.65
N SER A 59 -0.81 -12.27 25.95
CA SER A 59 -0.85 -11.04 26.76
C SER A 59 0.23 -10.05 26.30
N GLU A 60 1.46 -10.52 26.14
CA GLU A 60 2.59 -9.67 25.73
C GLU A 60 2.38 -9.04 24.35
N LEU A 61 2.05 -9.84 23.34
CA LEU A 61 1.84 -9.35 21.97
C LEU A 61 0.60 -8.45 21.86
N SER A 62 -0.50 -8.82 22.51
CA SER A 62 -1.72 -7.99 22.47
C SER A 62 -1.53 -6.66 23.20
N GLN A 63 -0.82 -6.64 24.32
CA GLN A 63 -0.49 -5.41 25.04
C GLN A 63 0.38 -4.49 24.19
N ALA A 64 1.40 -5.00 23.50
CA ALA A 64 2.25 -4.20 22.64
C ALA A 64 1.48 -3.56 21.48
N VAL A 65 0.49 -4.26 20.91
CA VAL A 65 -0.39 -3.69 19.87
C VAL A 65 -1.35 -2.66 20.46
N LEU A 66 -1.94 -2.94 21.63
CA LEU A 66 -2.82 -2.00 22.35
C LEU A 66 -2.11 -0.68 22.64
N MET A 67 -0.85 -0.76 23.09
CA MET A 67 -0.02 0.39 23.43
C MET A 67 0.58 1.10 22.21
N LEU A 68 0.32 0.60 20.99
CA LEU A 68 0.87 1.12 19.73
C LEU A 68 2.41 1.07 19.67
N ASP A 69 3.03 0.07 20.29
CA ASP A 69 4.47 -0.18 20.21
C ASP A 69 4.85 -0.94 18.95
N VAL A 70 3.98 -1.86 18.54
CA VAL A 70 4.07 -2.60 17.28
C VAL A 70 2.70 -2.72 16.64
N MET A 71 2.69 -2.83 15.31
CA MET A 71 1.44 -2.98 14.56
C MET A 71 1.51 -4.20 13.64
N PRO A 72 0.47 -5.05 13.66
CA PRO A 72 0.32 -6.06 12.63
C PRO A 72 -0.01 -5.42 11.28
N SER A 73 -0.06 -6.21 10.23
CA SER A 73 -0.58 -5.76 8.94
C SER A 73 -1.92 -5.05 9.12
N MET A 74 -2.02 -3.82 8.59
CA MET A 74 -3.31 -3.12 8.54
C MET A 74 -4.41 -4.01 7.94
N ARG A 75 -4.07 -4.77 6.90
CA ARG A 75 -5.02 -5.66 6.22
C ARG A 75 -5.49 -6.79 7.15
N CYS A 76 -4.58 -7.45 7.85
CA CYS A 76 -4.94 -8.48 8.83
C CYS A 76 -5.76 -7.90 9.97
N LEU A 77 -5.37 -6.75 10.51
CA LEU A 77 -6.10 -6.09 11.60
C LEU A 77 -7.54 -5.73 11.20
N MET A 78 -7.74 -5.24 9.96
CA MET A 78 -9.06 -4.91 9.42
C MET A 78 -9.92 -6.15 9.14
N THR A 79 -9.31 -7.21 8.58
CA THR A 79 -10.05 -8.33 7.96
C THR A 79 -10.09 -9.59 8.82
N ALA A 80 -9.37 -9.65 9.94
CA ALA A 80 -9.40 -10.77 10.88
C ALA A 80 -10.84 -11.16 11.24
N GLY A 81 -11.11 -12.46 11.29
CA GLY A 81 -12.44 -13.05 11.41
C GLY A 81 -12.99 -13.58 10.09
N PRO A 82 -14.30 -13.53 9.83
CA PRO A 82 -14.95 -14.23 8.72
C PRO A 82 -14.42 -13.88 7.33
N ALA A 83 -13.95 -12.65 7.12
CA ALA A 83 -13.38 -12.22 5.84
C ALA A 83 -12.06 -12.93 5.56
N LEU A 84 -11.18 -12.97 6.55
CA LEU A 84 -9.85 -13.58 6.43
C LEU A 84 -9.91 -15.12 6.45
N GLU A 85 -10.84 -15.72 7.19
CA GLU A 85 -11.11 -17.16 7.13
C GLU A 85 -11.54 -17.61 5.75
N LYS A 86 -12.40 -16.81 5.11
CA LYS A 86 -12.93 -17.12 3.79
C LYS A 86 -11.88 -16.98 2.69
N GLU A 87 -11.00 -15.97 2.78
CA GLU A 87 -10.04 -15.64 1.74
C GLU A 87 -8.78 -14.98 2.31
N ASN A 88 -7.69 -15.73 2.36
CA ASN A 88 -6.45 -15.24 2.97
C ASN A 88 -5.76 -14.12 2.15
N VAL A 89 -6.07 -13.94 0.86
CA VAL A 89 -5.56 -12.79 0.07
C VAL A 89 -5.88 -11.48 0.77
N ALA A 90 -7.02 -11.37 1.46
CA ALA A 90 -7.45 -10.16 2.16
C ALA A 90 -6.50 -9.70 3.28
N GLY A 91 -5.65 -10.59 3.80
CA GLY A 91 -4.65 -10.27 4.84
C GLY A 91 -3.34 -9.70 4.31
N TYR A 92 -3.09 -9.79 3.00
CA TYR A 92 -1.85 -9.35 2.39
C TYR A 92 -1.88 -7.90 1.93
N ASN A 93 -0.76 -7.20 2.05
CA ASN A 93 -0.58 -5.83 1.60
C ASN A 93 0.00 -5.76 0.19
N CYS A 94 0.90 -6.67 -0.14
CA CYS A 94 1.82 -6.59 -1.27
C CYS A 94 1.71 -7.82 -2.16
N SER A 95 1.72 -7.59 -3.47
CA SER A 95 1.77 -8.65 -4.48
C SER A 95 2.43 -8.17 -5.77
N TYR A 96 2.86 -9.14 -6.59
CA TYR A 96 3.39 -8.86 -7.92
C TYR A 96 2.92 -9.90 -8.93
N ILE A 97 2.58 -9.45 -10.15
CA ILE A 97 2.19 -10.30 -11.27
C ILE A 97 2.67 -9.71 -12.61
N PRO A 98 3.42 -10.44 -13.46
CA PRO A 98 3.66 -10.03 -14.83
C PRO A 98 2.42 -10.27 -15.71
N ILE A 99 2.26 -9.46 -16.75
CA ILE A 99 1.20 -9.64 -17.76
C ILE A 99 1.72 -10.58 -18.85
N ASP A 100 1.81 -11.86 -18.52
CA ASP A 100 2.38 -12.93 -19.36
C ASP A 100 1.33 -13.89 -19.91
N SER A 101 0.10 -13.79 -19.47
CA SER A 101 -1.02 -14.62 -19.91
C SER A 101 -2.34 -13.87 -19.83
N MET A 102 -3.36 -14.30 -20.56
CA MET A 102 -4.71 -13.72 -20.45
C MET A 102 -5.29 -13.87 -19.03
N ARG A 103 -4.81 -14.85 -18.26
CA ARG A 103 -5.20 -15.03 -16.85
C ARG A 103 -4.64 -13.95 -15.92
N SER A 104 -3.54 -13.29 -16.29
CA SER A 104 -2.96 -12.23 -15.46
C SER A 104 -3.96 -11.10 -15.16
N PHE A 105 -4.86 -10.81 -16.09
CA PHE A 105 -5.86 -9.74 -15.93
C PHE A 105 -6.95 -10.08 -14.90
N ASP A 106 -7.49 -11.33 -14.94
CA ASP A 106 -8.52 -11.74 -13.97
C ASP A 106 -7.96 -12.05 -12.58
N GLU A 107 -6.72 -12.58 -12.51
CA GLU A 107 -6.00 -12.75 -11.25
C GLU A 107 -5.76 -11.39 -10.58
N LEU A 108 -5.29 -10.39 -11.34
CA LEU A 108 -5.06 -9.03 -10.86
C LEU A 108 -6.35 -8.38 -10.36
N LEU A 109 -7.45 -8.47 -11.11
CA LEU A 109 -8.77 -7.99 -10.65
C LEU A 109 -9.16 -8.63 -9.32
N TYR A 110 -8.99 -9.94 -9.19
CA TYR A 110 -9.34 -10.67 -7.97
C TYR A 110 -8.51 -10.23 -6.77
N VAL A 111 -7.20 -10.07 -6.96
CA VAL A 111 -6.27 -9.61 -5.91
C VAL A 111 -6.63 -8.19 -5.46
N LEU A 112 -6.86 -7.27 -6.40
CA LEU A 112 -7.27 -5.90 -6.08
C LEU A 112 -8.61 -5.85 -5.33
N MET A 113 -9.61 -6.65 -5.74
CA MET A 113 -10.90 -6.71 -5.04
C MET A 113 -10.78 -7.24 -3.60
N ASN A 114 -9.72 -7.97 -3.27
CA ASN A 114 -9.41 -8.37 -1.90
C ASN A 114 -8.64 -7.29 -1.13
N GLY A 115 -8.30 -6.18 -1.78
CA GLY A 115 -7.68 -5.01 -1.18
C GLY A 115 -6.16 -5.09 -1.08
N THR A 116 -5.53 -6.05 -1.74
CA THR A 116 -4.07 -6.17 -1.83
C THR A 116 -3.54 -5.24 -2.92
N GLY A 117 -2.45 -4.52 -2.64
CA GLY A 117 -1.75 -3.73 -3.64
C GLY A 117 -0.99 -4.62 -4.62
N VAL A 118 -0.97 -4.26 -5.91
CA VAL A 118 -0.39 -5.08 -6.97
C VAL A 118 0.67 -4.31 -7.74
N GLY A 119 1.90 -4.83 -7.76
CA GLY A 119 2.85 -4.48 -8.79
C GLY A 119 2.62 -5.35 -10.03
N PHE A 120 2.75 -4.79 -11.20
CA PHE A 120 2.63 -5.56 -12.43
C PHE A 120 3.68 -5.13 -13.46
N SER A 121 4.09 -6.07 -14.31
CA SER A 121 5.01 -5.76 -15.40
C SER A 121 4.33 -5.90 -16.74
N VAL A 122 4.53 -4.89 -17.58
CA VAL A 122 4.16 -4.88 -19.00
C VAL A 122 5.39 -4.89 -19.91
N GLU A 123 6.54 -5.32 -19.40
CA GLU A 123 7.76 -5.48 -20.20
C GLU A 123 7.50 -6.43 -21.39
N GLU A 124 8.14 -6.16 -22.50
CA GLU A 124 7.94 -6.93 -23.74
C GLU A 124 8.20 -8.43 -23.56
N LYS A 125 9.17 -8.81 -22.71
CA LYS A 125 9.45 -10.22 -22.39
C LYS A 125 8.23 -10.98 -21.82
N TYR A 126 7.27 -10.27 -21.22
CA TYR A 126 6.02 -10.83 -20.71
C TYR A 126 4.87 -10.66 -21.71
N THR A 127 4.63 -9.43 -22.18
CA THR A 127 3.50 -9.15 -23.07
C THR A 127 3.60 -9.86 -24.42
N SER A 128 4.81 -10.18 -24.89
CA SER A 128 5.03 -10.99 -26.08
C SER A 128 4.56 -12.46 -25.95
N GLN A 129 4.32 -12.93 -24.72
CA GLN A 129 3.76 -14.28 -24.46
C GLN A 129 2.23 -14.31 -24.61
N LEU A 130 1.58 -13.15 -24.63
CA LEU A 130 0.14 -13.08 -24.89
C LEU A 130 -0.20 -13.59 -26.30
N PRO A 131 -1.36 -14.22 -26.49
CA PRO A 131 -1.81 -14.61 -27.83
C PRO A 131 -1.96 -13.39 -28.75
N MET A 132 -1.91 -13.60 -30.05
CA MET A 132 -2.32 -12.59 -31.03
C MET A 132 -3.83 -12.37 -30.96
N VAL A 133 -4.25 -11.14 -31.05
CA VAL A 133 -5.67 -10.81 -31.25
C VAL A 133 -6.02 -11.25 -32.68
N PRO A 134 -7.13 -11.98 -32.89
CA PRO A 134 -7.56 -12.42 -34.21
C PRO A 134 -7.72 -11.25 -35.20
N ASN A 135 -7.54 -11.55 -36.48
CA ASN A 135 -7.71 -10.55 -37.56
C ASN A 135 -9.14 -9.98 -37.63
N GLU A 136 -10.12 -10.81 -37.24
CA GLU A 136 -11.53 -10.47 -37.23
C GLU A 136 -12.13 -10.83 -35.87
N LEU A 137 -13.05 -9.97 -35.41
CA LEU A 137 -13.86 -10.19 -34.23
C LEU A 137 -15.34 -10.19 -34.65
N HIS A 138 -16.05 -11.23 -34.28
CA HIS A 138 -17.44 -11.40 -34.64
C HIS A 138 -18.35 -11.42 -33.41
N PRO A 139 -19.53 -10.78 -33.44
CA PRO A 139 -20.53 -10.95 -32.40
C PRO A 139 -20.91 -12.44 -32.22
N THR A 140 -21.17 -12.85 -30.97
CA THR A 140 -21.65 -14.19 -30.64
C THR A 140 -22.92 -14.12 -29.80
N ASP A 141 -23.74 -15.16 -29.85
CA ASP A 141 -24.94 -15.31 -29.01
C ASP A 141 -24.59 -15.63 -27.55
N THR A 142 -23.30 -15.81 -27.22
CA THR A 142 -22.85 -16.05 -25.86
C THR A 142 -23.13 -14.85 -24.98
N CYS A 143 -23.85 -15.09 -23.87
CA CYS A 143 -24.10 -14.06 -22.85
C CYS A 143 -23.39 -14.42 -21.55
N ILE A 144 -22.45 -13.60 -21.12
CA ILE A 144 -21.72 -13.77 -19.86
C ILE A 144 -22.63 -13.37 -18.69
N MET A 145 -23.02 -14.34 -17.87
CA MET A 145 -23.84 -14.11 -16.67
C MET A 145 -22.96 -13.73 -15.49
N VAL A 146 -22.98 -12.46 -15.10
CA VAL A 146 -22.14 -11.97 -13.99
C VAL A 146 -22.81 -12.23 -12.65
N ARG A 147 -22.13 -13.00 -11.78
CA ARG A 147 -22.58 -13.24 -10.41
C ARG A 147 -22.15 -12.13 -9.48
N ASP A 148 -22.97 -11.76 -8.51
CA ASP A 148 -22.71 -10.72 -7.50
C ASP A 148 -21.71 -11.18 -6.43
N SER A 149 -20.46 -11.33 -6.82
CA SER A 149 -19.34 -11.68 -5.93
C SER A 149 -17.99 -11.34 -6.59
N LYS A 150 -16.94 -11.12 -5.78
CA LYS A 150 -15.56 -10.94 -6.28
C LYS A 150 -15.15 -12.06 -7.24
N LEU A 151 -15.45 -13.30 -6.86
CA LEU A 151 -15.20 -14.49 -7.68
C LEU A 151 -16.01 -14.45 -8.99
N GLY A 152 -17.27 -14.03 -8.93
CA GLY A 152 -18.13 -13.89 -10.10
C GLY A 152 -17.63 -12.86 -11.09
N TRP A 153 -17.17 -11.72 -10.61
CA TRP A 153 -16.61 -10.66 -11.45
C TRP A 153 -15.30 -11.09 -12.12
N ALA A 154 -14.37 -11.69 -11.35
CA ALA A 154 -13.12 -12.20 -11.90
C ALA A 154 -13.35 -13.29 -12.97
N LYS A 155 -14.28 -14.23 -12.72
CA LYS A 155 -14.66 -15.27 -13.70
C LYS A 155 -15.27 -14.68 -14.97
N ALA A 156 -16.17 -13.69 -14.83
CA ALA A 156 -16.78 -13.02 -15.96
C ALA A 156 -15.75 -12.27 -16.82
N PHE A 157 -14.80 -11.59 -16.19
CA PHE A 157 -13.71 -10.90 -16.90
C PHE A 157 -12.78 -11.90 -17.61
N ARG A 158 -12.47 -13.03 -16.97
CA ARG A 158 -11.73 -14.13 -17.59
C ARG A 158 -12.45 -14.69 -18.82
N GLU A 159 -13.77 -14.89 -18.74
CA GLU A 159 -14.58 -15.38 -19.84
C GLU A 159 -14.58 -14.38 -21.00
N LEU A 160 -14.75 -13.08 -20.71
CA LEU A 160 -14.64 -12.02 -21.73
C LEU A 160 -13.29 -12.07 -22.45
N MET A 161 -12.16 -12.10 -21.70
CA MET A 161 -10.82 -12.17 -22.28
C MET A 161 -10.64 -13.42 -23.16
N SER A 162 -11.13 -14.57 -22.70
CA SER A 162 -11.05 -15.82 -23.46
C SER A 162 -11.83 -15.77 -24.77
N LEU A 163 -13.03 -15.19 -24.77
CA LEU A 163 -13.85 -15.03 -25.97
C LEU A 163 -13.23 -14.04 -26.95
N LEU A 164 -12.72 -12.91 -26.47
CA LEU A 164 -12.06 -11.92 -27.34
C LEU A 164 -10.82 -12.51 -28.02
N TYR A 165 -10.00 -13.29 -27.32
CA TYR A 165 -8.86 -14.00 -27.93
C TYR A 165 -9.29 -15.14 -28.85
N ALA A 166 -10.52 -15.64 -28.72
CA ALA A 166 -11.11 -16.59 -29.67
C ALA A 166 -11.77 -15.91 -30.89
N GLY A 167 -11.73 -14.57 -30.99
CA GLY A 167 -12.35 -13.83 -32.08
C GLY A 167 -13.84 -13.56 -31.89
N LEU A 168 -14.36 -13.68 -30.67
CA LEU A 168 -15.78 -13.58 -30.35
C LEU A 168 -16.06 -12.39 -29.43
N ILE A 169 -17.06 -11.55 -29.78
CA ILE A 169 -17.56 -10.46 -28.97
C ILE A 169 -18.86 -10.91 -28.31
N PRO A 170 -18.86 -11.23 -26.99
CA PRO A 170 -20.06 -11.65 -26.28
C PRO A 170 -20.91 -10.47 -25.85
N THR A 171 -22.15 -10.77 -25.47
CA THR A 171 -22.96 -9.91 -24.61
C THR A 171 -22.76 -10.27 -23.13
N TRP A 172 -23.27 -9.47 -22.21
CA TRP A 172 -23.21 -9.78 -20.78
C TRP A 172 -24.45 -9.29 -20.04
N ASP A 173 -24.80 -10.02 -18.99
CA ASP A 173 -25.93 -9.69 -18.11
C ASP A 173 -25.41 -9.35 -16.70
N LEU A 174 -25.65 -8.11 -16.28
CA LEU A 174 -25.28 -7.55 -14.97
C LEU A 174 -26.49 -7.43 -14.03
N SER A 175 -27.65 -7.95 -14.40
CA SER A 175 -28.92 -7.81 -13.65
C SER A 175 -28.84 -8.39 -12.23
N LYS A 176 -27.96 -9.35 -12.00
CA LYS A 176 -27.73 -9.98 -10.68
C LYS A 176 -26.76 -9.21 -9.79
N VAL A 177 -26.05 -8.21 -10.34
CA VAL A 177 -25.11 -7.39 -9.55
C VAL A 177 -25.90 -6.39 -8.73
N ARG A 178 -25.65 -6.38 -7.43
CA ARG A 178 -26.32 -5.46 -6.50
C ARG A 178 -26.12 -3.99 -6.90
N PRO A 179 -27.11 -3.12 -6.66
CA PRO A 179 -27.01 -1.71 -6.99
C PRO A 179 -25.91 -1.00 -6.18
N ALA A 180 -25.45 0.14 -6.72
CA ALA A 180 -24.50 0.99 -6.02
C ALA A 180 -25.04 1.44 -4.65
N GLY A 181 -24.17 1.52 -3.65
CA GLY A 181 -24.51 1.90 -2.28
C GLY A 181 -24.99 0.74 -1.38
N SER A 182 -25.20 -0.46 -1.91
CA SER A 182 -25.55 -1.64 -1.09
C SER A 182 -24.44 -2.00 -0.12
N VAL A 183 -24.80 -2.40 1.12
CA VAL A 183 -23.83 -2.75 2.18
C VAL A 183 -23.06 -4.02 1.87
N LEU A 184 -21.76 -4.02 2.13
CA LEU A 184 -20.85 -5.17 2.00
C LEU A 184 -20.60 -5.82 3.36
N LYS A 185 -21.49 -6.72 3.79
CA LYS A 185 -21.48 -7.32 5.15
C LYS A 185 -20.17 -8.02 5.56
N THR A 186 -19.46 -8.66 4.61
CA THR A 186 -18.26 -9.47 4.93
C THR A 186 -16.99 -8.62 5.04
N PHE A 187 -16.83 -7.61 4.17
CA PHE A 187 -15.61 -6.79 4.08
C PHE A 187 -15.80 -5.35 4.57
N GLY A 188 -17.05 -4.95 4.84
CA GLY A 188 -17.41 -3.57 5.13
C GLY A 188 -17.43 -2.69 3.87
N GLY A 189 -18.03 -1.51 4.00
CA GLY A 189 -18.15 -0.54 2.91
C GLY A 189 -19.37 -0.75 2.01
N ARG A 190 -19.42 -0.04 0.89
CA ARG A 190 -20.56 0.03 -0.03
C ARG A 190 -20.19 -0.54 -1.42
N ALA A 191 -21.15 -1.15 -2.08
CA ALA A 191 -20.99 -1.68 -3.44
C ALA A 191 -20.92 -0.58 -4.49
N SER A 192 -20.11 -0.78 -5.52
CA SER A 192 -20.01 0.12 -6.69
C SER A 192 -21.17 0.01 -7.67
N GLY A 193 -21.94 -1.06 -7.58
CA GLY A 193 -22.93 -1.40 -8.59
C GLY A 193 -22.31 -1.94 -9.90
N PRO A 194 -23.15 -2.20 -10.93
CA PRO A 194 -22.72 -2.83 -12.17
C PRO A 194 -21.96 -1.91 -13.14
N VAL A 195 -22.14 -0.58 -13.03
CA VAL A 195 -21.65 0.39 -14.02
C VAL A 195 -20.13 0.35 -14.25
N PRO A 196 -19.27 0.30 -13.20
CA PRO A 196 -17.82 0.26 -13.42
C PRO A 196 -17.37 -1.01 -14.17
N LEU A 197 -17.94 -2.16 -13.85
CA LEU A 197 -17.64 -3.42 -14.55
C LEU A 197 -18.07 -3.39 -16.01
N ASN A 198 -19.26 -2.82 -16.29
CA ASN A 198 -19.72 -2.60 -17.66
C ASN A 198 -18.75 -1.72 -18.48
N LYS A 199 -18.28 -0.64 -17.88
CA LYS A 199 -17.27 0.24 -18.51
C LYS A 199 -15.96 -0.50 -18.80
N LEU A 200 -15.50 -1.38 -17.89
CA LEU A 200 -14.31 -2.20 -18.12
C LEU A 200 -14.50 -3.13 -19.30
N PHE A 201 -15.64 -3.81 -19.40
CA PHE A 201 -15.92 -4.75 -20.48
C PHE A 201 -15.98 -4.05 -21.83
N LEU A 202 -16.72 -2.94 -21.93
CA LEU A 202 -16.78 -2.11 -23.14
C LEU A 202 -15.41 -1.58 -23.56
N PHE A 203 -14.62 -1.08 -22.60
CA PHE A 203 -13.25 -0.60 -22.85
C PHE A 203 -12.36 -1.72 -23.41
N THR A 204 -12.44 -2.90 -22.82
CA THR A 204 -11.63 -4.05 -23.24
C THR A 204 -12.01 -4.50 -24.66
N CYS A 205 -13.31 -4.60 -24.98
CA CYS A 205 -13.77 -4.93 -26.33
C CYS A 205 -13.25 -3.93 -27.37
N LYS A 206 -13.40 -2.62 -27.10
CA LYS A 206 -12.91 -1.57 -28.00
C LYS A 206 -11.40 -1.66 -28.23
N LEU A 207 -10.63 -1.94 -27.17
CA LEU A 207 -9.19 -2.07 -27.27
C LEU A 207 -8.79 -3.28 -28.12
N PHE A 208 -9.48 -4.42 -27.99
CA PHE A 208 -9.27 -5.59 -28.83
C PHE A 208 -9.62 -5.31 -30.29
N GLU A 209 -10.69 -4.58 -30.56
CA GLU A 209 -11.02 -4.14 -31.95
C GLU A 209 -9.89 -3.33 -32.58
N ASN A 210 -9.21 -2.49 -31.82
CA ASN A 210 -8.08 -1.69 -32.29
C ASN A 210 -6.79 -2.52 -32.42
N ALA A 211 -6.71 -3.68 -31.80
CA ALA A 211 -5.54 -4.56 -31.76
C ALA A 211 -5.60 -5.74 -32.74
N LYS A 212 -6.62 -5.80 -33.61
CA LYS A 212 -6.82 -6.90 -34.59
C LYS A 212 -5.53 -7.19 -35.37
N GLY A 213 -5.24 -8.49 -35.51
CA GLY A 213 -4.09 -8.98 -36.29
C GLY A 213 -2.72 -8.81 -35.61
N ARG A 214 -2.65 -8.34 -34.39
CA ARG A 214 -1.40 -8.18 -33.64
C ARG A 214 -1.57 -8.53 -32.16
N ARG A 215 -0.49 -8.59 -31.43
CA ARG A 215 -0.53 -8.67 -29.95
C ARG A 215 -0.89 -7.32 -29.34
N LEU A 216 -1.42 -7.37 -28.12
CA LEU A 216 -1.58 -6.18 -27.28
C LEU A 216 -0.19 -5.59 -27.00
N ARG A 217 -0.07 -4.28 -27.14
CA ARG A 217 1.16 -3.54 -26.80
C ARG A 217 1.26 -3.37 -25.28
N PRO A 218 2.47 -3.13 -24.72
CA PRO A 218 2.66 -2.84 -23.31
C PRO A 218 1.71 -1.77 -22.76
N ILE A 219 1.55 -0.64 -23.45
CA ILE A 219 0.64 0.44 -23.05
C ILE A 219 -0.84 0.00 -23.04
N GLU A 220 -1.26 -0.87 -23.95
CA GLU A 220 -2.62 -1.40 -24.00
C GLU A 220 -2.88 -2.37 -22.83
N CYS A 221 -1.90 -3.20 -22.49
CA CYS A 221 -1.95 -4.03 -21.29
C CYS A 221 -2.02 -3.17 -20.01
N HIS A 222 -1.22 -2.12 -19.93
CA HIS A 222 -1.25 -1.14 -18.85
C HIS A 222 -2.63 -0.49 -18.71
N ASP A 223 -3.24 -0.07 -19.82
CA ASP A 223 -4.55 0.58 -19.82
C ASP A 223 -5.67 -0.36 -19.38
N ILE A 224 -5.64 -1.65 -19.75
CA ILE A 224 -6.59 -2.66 -19.24
C ILE A 224 -6.43 -2.82 -17.71
N VAL A 225 -5.19 -2.91 -17.22
CA VAL A 225 -4.91 -3.08 -15.78
C VAL A 225 -5.36 -1.85 -14.99
N THR A 226 -5.05 -0.65 -15.43
CA THR A 226 -5.47 0.57 -14.74
C THR A 226 -6.98 0.78 -14.81
N LYS A 227 -7.62 0.39 -15.93
CA LYS A 227 -9.09 0.37 -16.04
C LYS A 227 -9.73 -0.67 -15.11
N THR A 228 -9.08 -1.81 -14.91
CA THR A 228 -9.48 -2.81 -13.91
C THR A 228 -9.43 -2.24 -12.49
N ALA A 229 -8.41 -1.46 -12.18
CA ALA A 229 -8.29 -0.78 -10.89
C ALA A 229 -9.41 0.24 -10.65
N GLU A 230 -9.86 0.95 -11.66
CA GLU A 230 -10.99 1.89 -11.57
C GLU A 230 -12.26 1.20 -11.06
N VAL A 231 -12.50 -0.05 -11.46
CA VAL A 231 -13.64 -0.85 -10.98
C VAL A 231 -13.60 -1.05 -9.47
N VAL A 232 -12.41 -1.27 -8.92
CA VAL A 232 -12.21 -1.52 -7.49
C VAL A 232 -12.31 -0.25 -6.67
N VAL A 233 -11.80 0.87 -7.20
CA VAL A 233 -11.82 2.20 -6.54
C VAL A 233 -13.25 2.68 -6.32
N VAL A 234 -14.07 2.61 -7.34
CA VAL A 234 -15.49 3.04 -7.26
C VAL A 234 -16.28 2.16 -6.31
N GLY A 235 -15.83 0.94 -6.05
CA GLY A 235 -16.47 -0.02 -5.14
C GLY A 235 -16.31 0.24 -3.65
N GLY A 236 -15.62 1.29 -3.24
CA GLY A 236 -15.45 1.64 -1.83
C GLY A 236 -14.62 0.66 -1.00
N VAL A 237 -14.10 -0.42 -1.61
CA VAL A 237 -13.34 -1.46 -0.88
C VAL A 237 -11.92 -1.03 -0.60
N ARG A 238 -11.30 -0.30 -1.50
CA ARG A 238 -9.99 0.38 -1.38
C ARG A 238 -9.76 1.24 -2.62
N ARG A 239 -9.02 2.34 -2.50
CA ARG A 239 -8.34 2.90 -3.67
C ARG A 239 -7.28 1.91 -4.13
N SER A 240 -7.29 1.64 -5.43
CA SER A 240 -6.34 0.73 -6.05
C SER A 240 -4.92 1.28 -5.89
N ALA A 241 -4.02 0.46 -5.34
CA ALA A 241 -2.60 0.76 -5.35
C ALA A 241 -1.93 -0.13 -6.39
N LEU A 242 -1.37 0.48 -7.43
CA LEU A 242 -0.66 -0.20 -8.51
C LEU A 242 0.72 0.43 -8.73
N ILE A 243 1.69 -0.38 -9.14
CA ILE A 243 2.90 0.06 -9.83
C ILE A 243 3.05 -0.73 -11.11
N SER A 244 3.31 -0.01 -12.21
CA SER A 244 3.63 -0.58 -13.52
C SER A 244 5.12 -0.58 -13.76
N LEU A 245 5.67 -1.73 -14.10
CA LEU A 245 7.05 -1.88 -14.57
C LEU A 245 7.06 -2.03 -16.08
N SER A 246 7.91 -1.28 -16.76
CA SER A 246 8.03 -1.28 -18.22
C SER A 246 9.50 -1.26 -18.65
N ASP A 247 9.74 -1.67 -19.88
CA ASP A 247 11.10 -1.61 -20.46
C ASP A 247 11.62 -0.17 -20.49
N LEU A 248 12.90 -0.01 -20.21
CA LEU A 248 13.58 1.28 -20.23
C LEU A 248 13.43 1.99 -21.59
N GLY A 249 13.48 1.22 -22.69
CA GLY A 249 13.34 1.71 -24.05
C GLY A 249 11.92 1.94 -24.55
N ASP A 250 10.89 1.61 -23.76
CA ASP A 250 9.49 1.79 -24.18
C ASP A 250 9.06 3.26 -24.12
N GLU A 251 9.03 3.89 -25.31
CA GLU A 251 8.67 5.30 -25.44
C GLU A 251 7.20 5.56 -25.14
N GLN A 252 6.28 4.62 -25.47
CA GLN A 252 4.86 4.79 -25.15
C GLN A 252 4.62 4.78 -23.65
N MET A 253 5.32 3.92 -22.92
CA MET A 253 5.25 3.90 -21.46
C MET A 253 5.95 5.11 -20.82
N ARG A 254 7.06 5.61 -21.42
CA ARG A 254 7.71 6.85 -20.95
C ARG A 254 6.76 8.04 -21.07
N GLN A 255 5.98 8.10 -22.13
CA GLN A 255 5.05 9.20 -22.42
C GLN A 255 3.61 8.94 -21.92
N ALA A 256 3.37 7.85 -21.19
CA ALA A 256 2.02 7.43 -20.79
C ALA A 256 1.25 8.51 -20.02
N LYS A 257 1.96 9.37 -19.29
CA LYS A 257 1.40 10.49 -18.51
C LYS A 257 2.03 11.84 -18.92
N SER A 258 2.21 12.06 -20.22
CA SER A 258 2.68 13.32 -20.76
C SER A 258 1.53 14.15 -21.32
N GLY A 259 1.67 15.49 -21.32
CA GLY A 259 0.64 16.41 -21.81
C GLY A 259 -0.64 16.34 -20.95
N ALA A 260 -1.79 16.58 -21.58
CA ALA A 260 -3.10 16.54 -20.93
C ALA A 260 -3.70 15.10 -20.86
N TRP A 261 -2.88 14.13 -20.50
CA TRP A 261 -3.27 12.71 -20.47
C TRP A 261 -4.51 12.41 -19.60
N TRP A 262 -4.80 13.22 -18.60
CA TRP A 262 -5.95 13.06 -17.71
C TRP A 262 -7.31 13.28 -18.42
N GLU A 263 -7.35 13.93 -19.58
CA GLU A 263 -8.57 14.13 -20.36
C GLU A 263 -9.04 12.81 -21.00
N ASP A 264 -8.12 12.06 -21.63
CA ASP A 264 -8.44 10.85 -22.36
C ASP A 264 -8.14 9.55 -21.61
N TYR A 265 -7.13 9.57 -20.71
CA TYR A 265 -6.59 8.41 -20.03
C TYR A 265 -6.55 8.57 -18.49
N ALA A 266 -7.58 9.19 -17.90
CA ALA A 266 -7.66 9.46 -16.47
C ALA A 266 -7.40 8.21 -15.58
N HIS A 267 -7.74 7.01 -16.07
CA HIS A 267 -7.49 5.74 -15.38
C HIS A 267 -6.00 5.45 -15.13
N ARG A 268 -5.08 6.03 -15.94
CA ARG A 268 -3.63 5.89 -15.73
C ARG A 268 -3.13 6.52 -14.42
N SER A 269 -3.91 7.43 -13.82
CA SER A 269 -3.62 7.98 -12.48
C SER A 269 -3.62 6.91 -11.37
N LEU A 270 -4.18 5.74 -11.62
CA LEU A 270 -4.30 4.66 -10.65
C LEU A 270 -3.05 3.78 -10.52
N ALA A 271 -2.03 3.99 -11.34
CA ALA A 271 -0.76 3.31 -11.25
C ALA A 271 0.41 4.30 -11.20
N ASN A 272 1.39 4.05 -10.33
CA ASN A 272 2.71 4.65 -10.47
C ASN A 272 3.45 3.92 -11.60
N ASN A 273 4.20 4.63 -12.43
CA ASN A 273 4.97 4.02 -13.50
C ASN A 273 6.46 4.09 -13.19
N SER A 274 7.15 2.95 -13.32
CA SER A 274 8.59 2.86 -13.16
C SER A 274 9.22 2.14 -14.36
N ALA A 275 10.38 2.61 -14.77
CA ALA A 275 11.22 1.88 -15.71
C ALA A 275 11.96 0.76 -14.99
N ASN A 276 12.02 -0.44 -15.57
CA ASN A 276 12.82 -1.55 -15.03
C ASN A 276 14.22 -1.56 -15.68
N TYR A 277 15.23 -1.44 -14.83
CA TYR A 277 16.62 -1.48 -15.23
C TYR A 277 17.19 -2.88 -15.02
N HIS A 278 17.61 -3.54 -16.09
CA HIS A 278 18.24 -4.86 -16.07
C HIS A 278 19.78 -4.82 -15.92
N SER A 279 20.33 -3.62 -15.93
CA SER A 279 21.75 -3.32 -15.70
C SER A 279 21.91 -1.83 -15.38
N LYS A 280 23.11 -1.42 -14.96
CA LYS A 280 23.43 0.01 -14.87
C LYS A 280 23.32 0.63 -16.26
N PRO A 281 22.54 1.70 -16.46
CA PRO A 281 22.45 2.36 -17.76
C PRO A 281 23.75 3.07 -18.12
N ASP A 282 24.01 3.22 -19.42
CA ASP A 282 25.04 4.14 -19.89
C ASP A 282 24.64 5.60 -19.58
N THR A 283 25.63 6.49 -19.56
CA THR A 283 25.42 7.89 -19.19
C THR A 283 24.36 8.59 -20.05
N GLY A 284 24.35 8.33 -21.37
CA GLY A 284 23.38 8.96 -22.26
C GLY A 284 21.95 8.51 -22.00
N THR A 285 21.74 7.23 -21.74
CA THR A 285 20.45 6.67 -21.36
C THR A 285 19.99 7.22 -19.99
N PHE A 286 20.91 7.26 -19.01
CA PHE A 286 20.61 7.83 -17.70
C PHE A 286 20.17 9.29 -17.79
N LEU A 287 20.91 10.13 -18.53
CA LEU A 287 20.59 11.54 -18.67
C LEU A 287 19.22 11.77 -19.35
N ARG A 288 18.86 10.96 -20.35
CA ARG A 288 17.53 11.05 -21.00
C ARG A 288 16.39 10.72 -20.02
N GLU A 289 16.52 9.63 -19.25
CA GLU A 289 15.51 9.26 -18.25
C GLU A 289 15.44 10.30 -17.14
N TRP A 290 16.56 10.82 -16.67
CA TRP A 290 16.61 11.84 -15.63
C TRP A 290 15.98 13.17 -16.09
N ALA A 291 16.26 13.59 -17.33
CA ALA A 291 15.62 14.77 -17.92
C ALA A 291 14.09 14.57 -18.07
N SER A 292 13.66 13.39 -18.57
CA SER A 292 12.23 13.07 -18.67
C SER A 292 11.52 13.08 -17.32
N LEU A 293 12.16 12.55 -16.28
CA LEU A 293 11.64 12.58 -14.91
C LEU A 293 11.48 14.03 -14.40
N TYR A 294 12.49 14.86 -14.57
CA TYR A 294 12.44 16.28 -14.22
C TYR A 294 11.33 17.04 -14.98
N GLU A 295 11.23 16.84 -16.29
CA GLU A 295 10.25 17.50 -17.15
C GLU A 295 8.81 17.07 -16.85
N SER A 296 8.61 15.84 -16.40
CA SER A 296 7.27 15.31 -16.07
C SER A 296 6.58 16.09 -14.95
N LYS A 297 7.34 16.71 -14.05
CA LYS A 297 6.87 17.38 -12.82
C LYS A 297 5.97 16.50 -11.93
N SER A 298 5.89 15.19 -12.23
CA SER A 298 5.02 14.23 -11.56
C SER A 298 5.77 13.04 -10.92
N GLY A 299 7.11 13.04 -10.99
CA GLY A 299 7.91 11.93 -10.48
C GLY A 299 7.89 10.67 -11.33
N GLU A 300 7.38 10.75 -12.54
CA GLU A 300 7.29 9.61 -13.48
C GLU A 300 8.36 9.71 -14.59
N ARG A 301 9.00 8.64 -14.98
CA ARG A 301 8.93 7.29 -14.40
C ARG A 301 9.88 7.18 -13.21
N GLY A 302 9.45 6.49 -12.16
CA GLY A 302 10.33 6.10 -11.06
C GLY A 302 11.42 5.10 -11.53
N ILE A 303 12.42 4.90 -10.70
CA ILE A 303 13.49 3.93 -10.94
C ILE A 303 13.16 2.64 -10.20
N TYR A 304 13.10 1.52 -10.92
CA TYR A 304 13.12 0.18 -10.37
C TYR A 304 14.22 -0.62 -11.07
N SER A 305 14.98 -1.44 -10.37
CA SER A 305 16.02 -2.28 -10.97
C SER A 305 15.90 -3.72 -10.46
N SER A 306 15.43 -4.62 -11.34
CA SER A 306 15.40 -6.06 -11.06
C SER A 306 16.82 -6.62 -10.90
N PHE A 307 17.80 -6.07 -11.60
CA PHE A 307 19.21 -6.43 -11.45
C PHE A 307 19.74 -6.12 -10.03
N ASN A 308 19.45 -4.93 -9.49
CA ASN A 308 19.88 -4.57 -8.16
C ASN A 308 19.01 -5.26 -7.06
N ALA A 309 17.75 -5.57 -7.36
CA ALA A 309 16.92 -6.41 -6.48
C ALA A 309 17.52 -7.82 -6.34
N ARG A 310 18.01 -8.41 -7.43
CA ARG A 310 18.77 -9.67 -7.40
C ARG A 310 20.04 -9.55 -6.54
N LYS A 311 20.85 -8.49 -6.76
CA LYS A 311 22.05 -8.23 -5.95
C LYS A 311 21.72 -8.07 -4.46
N GLN A 312 20.59 -7.44 -4.12
CA GLN A 312 20.14 -7.29 -2.75
C GLN A 312 19.84 -8.65 -2.13
N VAL A 313 19.22 -9.56 -2.87
CA VAL A 313 18.98 -10.93 -2.42
C VAL A 313 20.30 -11.68 -2.21
N GLU A 314 21.28 -11.56 -3.12
CA GLU A 314 22.61 -12.16 -2.98
C GLU A 314 23.35 -11.67 -1.72
N ARG A 315 23.21 -10.40 -1.34
CA ARG A 315 23.81 -9.83 -0.10
C ARG A 315 23.25 -10.42 1.18
N ASN A 316 22.01 -10.89 1.17
CA ASN A 316 21.32 -11.43 2.34
C ASN A 316 21.66 -12.91 2.63
N GLY A 317 22.59 -13.51 1.86
CA GLY A 317 23.06 -14.90 2.02
C GLY A 317 22.14 -15.92 1.35
N ASP A 318 22.26 -17.18 1.75
CA ASP A 318 21.71 -18.33 1.02
C ASP A 318 20.23 -18.64 1.30
N ARG A 319 19.51 -17.80 2.07
CA ARG A 319 18.10 -18.05 2.40
C ARG A 319 17.13 -17.84 1.26
N ARG A 320 17.53 -17.12 0.23
CA ARG A 320 16.69 -16.79 -0.94
C ARG A 320 17.48 -16.96 -2.24
N GLU A 321 16.88 -17.65 -3.21
CA GLU A 321 17.47 -17.80 -4.53
C GLU A 321 17.44 -16.46 -5.31
N PRO A 322 18.59 -15.96 -5.80
CA PRO A 322 18.62 -14.77 -6.65
C PRO A 322 17.99 -15.03 -8.02
N ARG A 323 17.12 -14.14 -8.49
CA ARG A 323 16.38 -14.29 -9.75
C ARG A 323 16.39 -13.00 -10.57
N ASP A 324 16.29 -13.13 -11.88
CA ASP A 324 16.21 -11.99 -12.81
C ASP A 324 14.76 -11.50 -13.04
N ASP A 325 13.77 -12.25 -12.59
CA ASP A 325 12.34 -11.96 -12.78
C ASP A 325 11.66 -11.30 -11.58
N PHE A 326 12.44 -10.83 -10.59
CA PHE A 326 11.89 -10.10 -9.48
C PHE A 326 11.16 -8.83 -9.90
N GLY A 327 9.98 -8.64 -9.32
CA GLY A 327 9.22 -7.41 -9.35
C GLY A 327 9.05 -6.83 -7.96
N THR A 328 8.08 -5.94 -7.81
CA THR A 328 7.85 -5.24 -6.56
C THR A 328 6.37 -4.92 -6.37
N ASN A 329 5.97 -4.60 -5.14
CA ASN A 329 4.65 -4.09 -4.79
C ASN A 329 4.52 -2.58 -5.10
N PRO A 330 3.31 -1.99 -5.00
CA PRO A 330 3.07 -0.60 -5.41
C PRO A 330 4.00 0.47 -4.83
N CYS A 331 4.36 0.33 -3.55
CA CYS A 331 5.26 1.27 -2.89
C CYS A 331 6.74 0.88 -3.01
N SER A 332 7.03 -0.20 -3.71
CA SER A 332 8.37 -0.67 -4.04
C SER A 332 9.27 -1.04 -2.86
N GLU A 333 8.72 -1.35 -1.68
CA GLU A 333 9.51 -1.81 -0.53
C GLU A 333 9.82 -3.31 -0.54
N ILE A 334 9.05 -4.14 -1.28
CA ILE A 334 9.17 -5.60 -1.26
C ILE A 334 9.69 -6.14 -2.58
N ILE A 335 10.67 -7.02 -2.53
CA ILE A 335 11.15 -7.80 -3.68
C ILE A 335 10.32 -9.07 -3.77
N LEU A 336 9.60 -9.26 -4.89
CA LEU A 336 8.62 -10.32 -5.10
C LEU A 336 8.93 -11.15 -6.34
N ARG A 337 8.71 -12.46 -6.24
CA ARG A 337 8.63 -13.33 -7.42
C ARG A 337 7.32 -13.11 -8.17
N PRO A 338 7.24 -13.46 -9.45
CA PRO A 338 5.97 -13.51 -10.18
C PRO A 338 4.93 -14.37 -9.45
N ARG A 339 3.74 -13.80 -9.20
CA ARG A 339 2.65 -14.45 -8.47
C ARG A 339 3.02 -14.79 -7.03
N GLU A 340 3.33 -13.76 -6.26
CA GLU A 340 3.71 -13.87 -4.86
C GLU A 340 3.11 -12.75 -4.03
N PHE A 341 2.84 -13.05 -2.74
CA PHE A 341 2.38 -12.11 -1.73
C PHE A 341 3.44 -11.91 -0.65
N CYS A 342 3.41 -10.72 -0.03
CA CYS A 342 4.12 -10.44 1.21
C CYS A 342 3.20 -9.75 2.20
N ASN A 343 3.28 -10.13 3.48
CA ASN A 343 2.63 -9.42 4.56
C ASN A 343 3.59 -8.41 5.21
N LEU A 344 3.02 -7.43 5.89
CA LEU A 344 3.77 -6.36 6.57
C LEU A 344 3.45 -6.35 8.07
N SER A 345 4.42 -5.92 8.87
CA SER A 345 4.25 -5.52 10.27
C SER A 345 5.13 -4.31 10.53
N GLU A 346 4.83 -3.53 11.57
CA GLU A 346 5.53 -2.27 11.84
C GLU A 346 5.98 -2.19 13.29
N VAL A 347 7.23 -1.83 13.48
CA VAL A 347 7.79 -1.32 14.73
C VAL A 347 7.50 0.16 14.79
N VAL A 348 6.81 0.63 15.83
CA VAL A 348 6.57 2.04 16.05
C VAL A 348 7.69 2.63 16.90
N VAL A 349 8.59 3.33 16.23
CA VAL A 349 9.74 3.98 16.87
C VAL A 349 9.26 5.25 17.58
N ARG A 350 9.59 5.38 18.86
CA ARG A 350 9.28 6.55 19.68
C ARG A 350 10.54 7.35 19.98
N CYS A 351 10.40 8.65 20.19
CA CYS A 351 11.53 9.53 20.52
C CYS A 351 12.31 9.08 21.78
N SER A 352 11.67 8.37 22.69
CA SER A 352 12.23 7.85 23.94
C SER A 352 12.91 6.48 23.82
N ASP A 353 12.71 5.76 22.71
CA ASP A 353 13.21 4.38 22.56
C ASP A 353 14.74 4.36 22.55
N ASP A 354 15.32 3.46 23.34
CA ASP A 354 16.72 3.08 23.24
C ASP A 354 16.89 1.82 22.34
N VAL A 355 18.12 1.35 22.17
CA VAL A 355 18.42 0.18 21.32
C VAL A 355 17.76 -1.10 21.86
N LYS A 356 17.57 -1.21 23.18
CA LYS A 356 16.91 -2.39 23.78
C LYS A 356 15.43 -2.37 23.50
N ASP A 357 14.79 -1.21 23.61
CA ASP A 357 13.37 -1.01 23.28
C ASP A 357 13.13 -1.34 21.81
N LEU A 358 13.97 -0.83 20.91
CA LEU A 358 13.88 -1.13 19.48
C LEU A 358 14.04 -2.61 19.20
N LYS A 359 14.99 -3.28 19.85
CA LYS A 359 15.21 -4.73 19.69
C LYS A 359 14.01 -5.55 20.15
N TYR A 360 13.43 -5.20 21.30
CA TYR A 360 12.21 -5.84 21.81
C TYR A 360 11.03 -5.65 20.85
N LYS A 361 10.79 -4.43 20.39
CA LYS A 361 9.72 -4.14 19.42
C LYS A 361 9.93 -4.86 18.08
N VAL A 362 11.16 -4.98 17.60
CA VAL A 362 11.52 -5.77 16.39
C VAL A 362 11.17 -7.24 16.58
N GLU A 363 11.44 -7.81 17.75
CA GLU A 363 11.05 -9.18 18.08
C GLU A 363 9.55 -9.37 17.95
N LEU A 364 8.76 -8.55 18.63
CA LEU A 364 7.30 -8.67 18.63
C LEU A 364 6.69 -8.47 17.23
N ALA A 365 7.15 -7.47 16.47
CA ALA A 365 6.70 -7.23 15.10
C ALA A 365 7.04 -8.40 14.16
N THR A 366 8.20 -9.05 14.37
CA THR A 366 8.61 -10.23 13.60
C THR A 366 7.75 -11.45 13.93
N ILE A 367 7.38 -11.64 15.18
CA ILE A 367 6.44 -12.70 15.59
C ILE A 367 5.10 -12.53 14.87
N LEU A 368 4.51 -11.32 14.92
CA LEU A 368 3.24 -11.02 14.24
C LEU A 368 3.33 -11.28 12.74
N GLY A 369 4.42 -10.84 12.09
CA GLY A 369 4.66 -11.11 10.67
C GLY A 369 4.76 -12.61 10.36
N THR A 370 5.46 -13.38 11.21
CA THR A 370 5.60 -14.83 11.05
C THR A 370 4.25 -15.55 11.15
N TRP A 371 3.37 -15.14 12.09
CA TRP A 371 2.00 -15.63 12.16
C TRP A 371 1.23 -15.35 10.87
N GLN A 372 1.28 -14.13 10.38
CA GLN A 372 0.59 -13.70 9.16
C GLN A 372 1.05 -14.46 7.91
N SER A 373 2.32 -14.91 7.86
CA SER A 373 2.85 -15.70 6.75
C SER A 373 2.22 -17.09 6.62
N THR A 374 1.47 -17.55 7.63
CA THR A 374 0.73 -18.83 7.60
C THR A 374 -0.57 -18.77 6.78
N LEU A 375 -0.99 -17.58 6.37
CA LEU A 375 -2.19 -17.34 5.56
C LEU A 375 -1.94 -17.74 4.10
N THR A 376 -2.26 -18.98 3.71
CA THR A 376 -1.97 -19.50 2.35
C THR A 376 -3.18 -20.15 1.65
N ASN A 377 -4.40 -19.83 2.10
CA ASN A 377 -5.62 -20.29 1.44
C ASN A 377 -6.10 -19.29 0.38
N PHE A 378 -5.67 -19.47 -0.88
CA PHE A 378 -6.02 -18.63 -2.03
C PHE A 378 -6.95 -19.37 -2.97
N ARG A 379 -8.27 -19.26 -2.76
CA ARG A 379 -9.27 -20.13 -3.39
C ARG A 379 -9.40 -20.00 -4.91
N TYR A 380 -9.21 -18.80 -5.45
CA TYR A 380 -9.38 -18.53 -6.88
C TYR A 380 -8.09 -18.61 -7.67
N LEU A 381 -7.01 -18.21 -7.03
CA LEU A 381 -5.72 -18.03 -7.71
C LEU A 381 -5.09 -19.39 -8.09
N PRO A 382 -4.29 -19.44 -9.16
CA PRO A 382 -3.50 -20.61 -9.50
C PRO A 382 -2.60 -21.07 -8.35
N LYS A 383 -2.30 -22.38 -8.31
CA LYS A 383 -1.46 -22.99 -7.27
C LYS A 383 -0.11 -22.28 -7.07
N LYS A 384 0.44 -21.70 -8.13
CA LYS A 384 1.74 -21.02 -8.09
C LYS A 384 1.80 -19.91 -7.03
N TRP A 385 0.72 -19.15 -6.82
CA TRP A 385 0.64 -18.15 -5.74
C TRP A 385 0.83 -18.79 -4.36
N LYS A 386 0.16 -19.91 -4.13
CA LYS A 386 0.27 -20.64 -2.85
C LYS A 386 1.65 -21.25 -2.67
N GLU A 387 2.17 -21.92 -3.70
CA GLU A 387 3.49 -22.56 -3.69
C GLU A 387 4.59 -21.53 -3.37
N ASN A 388 4.60 -20.37 -4.03
CA ASN A 388 5.57 -19.31 -3.77
C ASN A 388 5.49 -18.80 -2.34
N CYS A 389 4.29 -18.53 -1.83
CA CYS A 389 4.12 -18.04 -0.46
C CYS A 389 4.46 -19.09 0.61
N GLU A 390 4.20 -20.36 0.35
CA GLU A 390 4.56 -21.45 1.28
C GLU A 390 6.05 -21.76 1.28
N GLU A 391 6.72 -21.54 0.16
CA GLU A 391 8.17 -21.71 0.04
C GLU A 391 8.92 -20.54 0.69
N GLU A 392 8.60 -19.28 0.34
CA GLU A 392 9.38 -18.11 0.77
C GLU A 392 8.92 -17.48 2.08
N ARG A 393 7.63 -17.63 2.46
CA ARG A 393 7.07 -17.06 3.71
C ARG A 393 7.46 -15.60 3.96
N LEU A 394 7.48 -14.75 2.94
CA LEU A 394 7.99 -13.39 2.98
C LEU A 394 7.36 -12.55 4.09
N LEU A 395 8.18 -11.82 4.83
CA LEU A 395 7.79 -10.79 5.77
C LEU A 395 8.29 -9.43 5.29
N GLY A 396 7.61 -8.39 5.73
CA GLY A 396 8.07 -7.01 5.64
C GLY A 396 7.98 -6.35 7.01
N VAL A 397 8.92 -6.68 7.90
CA VAL A 397 9.06 -6.00 9.20
C VAL A 397 9.66 -4.63 8.95
N SER A 398 8.88 -3.60 9.18
CA SER A 398 9.22 -2.21 8.88
C SER A 398 9.43 -1.40 10.16
N LEU A 399 10.32 -0.42 10.09
CA LEU A 399 10.43 0.63 11.11
C LEU A 399 9.59 1.84 10.64
N THR A 400 8.71 2.36 11.49
CA THR A 400 8.00 3.63 11.26
C THR A 400 8.29 4.60 12.41
N GLY A 401 8.33 5.90 12.14
CA GLY A 401 8.82 6.88 13.12
C GLY A 401 10.35 7.02 13.14
N ILE A 402 11.04 6.60 12.09
CA ILE A 402 12.51 6.68 11.99
C ILE A 402 13.01 8.10 12.28
N MET A 403 12.32 9.12 11.77
CA MET A 403 12.72 10.52 11.93
C MET A 403 12.31 11.14 13.27
N ASP A 404 11.51 10.43 14.07
CA ASP A 404 11.07 10.87 15.39
C ASP A 404 12.12 10.59 16.50
N ASN A 405 13.11 9.72 16.24
CA ASN A 405 14.09 9.26 17.22
C ASN A 405 15.52 9.56 16.78
N LYS A 406 16.32 10.14 17.68
CA LYS A 406 17.70 10.59 17.40
C LYS A 406 18.67 9.45 17.04
N ILE A 407 18.44 8.24 17.53
CA ILE A 407 19.25 7.06 17.17
C ILE A 407 18.95 6.67 15.74
N THR A 408 17.68 6.47 15.40
CA THR A 408 17.25 5.94 14.10
C THR A 408 17.36 6.97 12.96
N ASN A 409 17.25 8.27 13.25
CA ASN A 409 17.46 9.32 12.26
C ASN A 409 18.95 9.69 12.03
N GLY A 410 19.87 9.08 12.80
CA GLY A 410 21.30 9.24 12.65
C GLY A 410 21.90 10.53 13.23
N THR A 411 21.13 11.34 13.98
CA THR A 411 21.65 12.59 14.57
C THR A 411 22.40 12.36 15.88
N PHE A 412 22.14 11.28 16.60
CA PHE A 412 22.76 10.98 17.89
C PHE A 412 24.15 10.34 17.75
N HIS A 413 24.37 9.55 16.71
CA HIS A 413 25.60 8.81 16.45
C HIS A 413 26.20 9.14 15.08
N LYS A 414 27.48 8.80 14.88
CA LYS A 414 28.03 8.76 13.52
C LYS A 414 27.26 7.78 12.64
N LYS A 415 27.25 7.99 11.35
CA LYS A 415 26.52 7.15 10.37
C LYS A 415 26.90 5.67 10.46
N GLU A 416 28.18 5.38 10.74
CA GLU A 416 28.68 4.01 10.92
C GLU A 416 28.03 3.30 12.11
N ALA A 417 27.87 3.99 13.23
CA ALA A 417 27.23 3.42 14.42
C ALA A 417 25.73 3.14 14.19
N LEU A 418 25.03 3.98 13.40
CA LEU A 418 23.66 3.66 12.99
C LEU A 418 23.62 2.36 12.17
N GLY A 419 24.54 2.18 11.23
CA GLY A 419 24.64 0.94 10.44
C GLY A 419 24.81 -0.30 11.32
N GLU A 420 25.70 -0.26 12.33
CA GLU A 420 25.93 -1.37 13.26
C GLU A 420 24.66 -1.71 14.07
N ILE A 421 23.95 -0.69 14.57
CA ILE A 421 22.68 -0.88 15.29
C ILE A 421 21.64 -1.52 14.38
N LEU A 422 21.47 -1.03 13.16
CA LEU A 422 20.51 -1.59 12.20
C LEU A 422 20.83 -3.04 11.84
N GLU A 423 22.10 -3.41 11.69
CA GLU A 423 22.50 -4.80 11.46
C GLU A 423 22.22 -5.70 12.66
N GLU A 424 22.41 -5.20 13.90
CA GLU A 424 22.04 -5.95 15.10
C GLU A 424 20.53 -6.20 15.13
N LEU A 425 19.72 -5.19 14.87
CA LEU A 425 18.26 -5.31 14.82
C LEU A 425 17.81 -6.28 13.71
N LYS A 426 18.43 -6.22 12.52
CA LYS A 426 18.16 -7.15 11.42
C LYS A 426 18.48 -8.59 11.81
N ARG A 427 19.66 -8.85 12.38
CA ARG A 427 20.05 -10.18 12.85
C ARG A 427 19.08 -10.71 13.89
N HIS A 428 18.59 -9.84 14.78
CA HIS A 428 17.59 -10.23 15.77
C HIS A 428 16.26 -10.61 15.12
N ALA A 429 15.77 -9.83 14.14
CA ALA A 429 14.56 -10.17 13.37
C ALA A 429 14.70 -11.54 12.66
N VAL A 430 15.85 -11.78 12.00
CA VAL A 430 16.13 -13.06 11.32
C VAL A 430 16.12 -14.23 12.29
N HIS A 431 16.74 -14.06 13.47
CA HIS A 431 16.77 -15.08 14.51
C HIS A 431 15.37 -15.34 15.09
N THR A 432 14.61 -14.30 15.39
CA THR A 432 13.23 -14.41 15.89
C THR A 432 12.35 -15.17 14.91
N ASN A 433 12.42 -14.81 13.62
CA ASN A 433 11.66 -15.52 12.58
C ASN A 433 12.06 -17.01 12.51
N LYS A 434 13.34 -17.33 12.59
CA LYS A 434 13.81 -18.73 12.61
C LYS A 434 13.18 -19.52 13.75
N VAL A 435 13.26 -19.00 14.98
CA VAL A 435 12.68 -19.64 16.17
C VAL A 435 11.16 -19.86 16.02
N TRP A 436 10.44 -18.85 15.53
CA TRP A 436 9.00 -18.95 15.38
C TRP A 436 8.56 -19.81 14.18
N ALA A 437 9.34 -19.82 13.10
CA ALA A 437 9.12 -20.75 11.99
C ALA A 437 9.23 -22.20 12.44
N GLU A 438 10.23 -22.53 13.29
CA GLU A 438 10.38 -23.84 13.90
C GLU A 438 9.20 -24.19 14.82
N LYS A 439 8.74 -23.25 15.69
CA LYS A 439 7.55 -23.43 16.53
C LYS A 439 6.28 -23.72 15.71
N LEU A 440 6.12 -23.05 14.58
CA LEU A 440 4.96 -23.19 13.70
C LEU A 440 5.09 -24.32 12.67
N ASN A 441 6.23 -25.01 12.64
CA ASN A 441 6.56 -26.04 11.66
C ASN A 441 6.36 -25.57 10.20
N ILE A 442 6.90 -24.39 9.89
CA ILE A 442 6.91 -23.79 8.55
C ILE A 442 8.34 -23.46 8.13
N PRO A 443 8.62 -23.27 6.83
CA PRO A 443 9.92 -22.76 6.39
C PRO A 443 10.24 -21.40 7.01
N GLN A 444 11.51 -21.15 7.32
CA GLN A 444 11.99 -19.82 7.67
C GLN A 444 11.75 -18.85 6.51
N SER A 445 11.39 -17.62 6.80
CA SER A 445 11.18 -16.60 5.78
C SER A 445 12.46 -16.30 5.00
N SER A 446 12.35 -16.25 3.68
CA SER A 446 13.48 -15.98 2.77
C SER A 446 13.96 -14.53 2.85
N ALA A 447 13.07 -13.59 3.17
CA ALA A 447 13.38 -12.19 3.43
C ALA A 447 12.40 -11.62 4.47
N ILE A 448 12.85 -10.69 5.33
CA ILE A 448 12.15 -10.32 6.54
C ILE A 448 12.00 -8.81 6.70
N THR A 449 13.03 -8.02 6.45
CA THR A 449 13.08 -6.61 6.82
C THR A 449 12.93 -5.65 5.63
N CYS A 450 12.21 -4.56 5.85
CA CYS A 450 12.02 -3.49 4.88
C CYS A 450 11.80 -2.14 5.58
N VAL A 451 11.64 -1.07 4.83
CA VAL A 451 10.98 0.16 5.30
C VAL A 451 9.85 0.48 4.34
N LYS A 452 8.62 0.47 4.85
CA LYS A 452 7.43 0.85 4.08
C LYS A 452 7.06 2.31 4.31
N PRO A 453 6.44 3.00 3.34
CA PRO A 453 5.77 4.25 3.62
C PRO A 453 4.49 3.94 4.42
N SER A 454 4.48 4.31 5.69
CA SER A 454 3.38 4.02 6.59
C SER A 454 2.30 5.10 6.45
N GLY A 455 1.22 4.81 5.73
CA GLY A 455 0.09 5.73 5.59
C GLY A 455 -0.79 5.73 6.84
N THR A 456 -1.88 4.97 6.82
CA THR A 456 -2.87 4.94 7.91
C THR A 456 -2.30 4.48 9.25
N VAL A 457 -1.31 3.57 9.28
CA VAL A 457 -0.71 3.11 10.54
C VAL A 457 0.05 4.23 11.23
N SER A 458 0.87 5.01 10.51
CA SER A 458 1.57 6.16 11.12
C SER A 458 0.61 7.21 11.68
N GLN A 459 -0.55 7.41 11.03
CA GLN A 459 -1.60 8.29 11.52
C GLN A 459 -2.24 7.75 12.82
N LEU A 460 -2.57 6.46 12.84
CA LEU A 460 -3.11 5.80 14.04
C LEU A 460 -2.14 5.82 15.20
N CYS A 461 -0.84 5.64 14.92
CA CYS A 461 0.20 5.59 15.94
C CYS A 461 0.77 6.96 16.31
N ASP A 462 0.41 8.02 15.58
CA ASP A 462 1.06 9.34 15.67
C ASP A 462 2.59 9.23 15.60
N SER A 463 3.07 8.81 14.44
CA SER A 463 4.51 8.67 14.14
C SER A 463 4.84 9.27 12.78
N ALA A 464 6.10 9.59 12.55
CA ALA A 464 6.61 9.86 11.20
C ALA A 464 6.43 8.61 10.33
N SER A 465 6.17 8.81 9.04
CA SER A 465 5.84 7.73 8.11
C SER A 465 7.10 7.03 7.57
N GLY A 466 7.41 5.84 8.08
CA GLY A 466 8.59 5.09 7.64
C GLY A 466 9.87 5.93 7.78
N ILE A 467 10.58 6.13 6.68
CA ILE A 467 11.83 6.92 6.61
C ILE A 467 11.58 8.41 6.29
N HIS A 468 10.32 8.81 6.06
CA HIS A 468 10.00 10.20 5.78
C HIS A 468 10.02 11.04 7.05
N SER A 469 10.41 12.31 6.91
CA SER A 469 10.39 13.28 8.01
C SER A 469 8.97 13.71 8.37
N ARG A 470 8.80 14.32 9.55
CA ARG A 470 7.56 15.03 9.90
C ARG A 470 7.36 16.24 8.98
N HIS A 471 6.11 16.65 8.81
CA HIS A 471 5.80 17.80 7.96
C HIS A 471 6.45 19.09 8.50
N SER A 472 6.21 19.41 9.77
CA SER A 472 6.80 20.55 10.50
C SER A 472 6.66 20.31 12.01
N ASP A 473 7.16 21.23 12.86
CA ASP A 473 7.03 21.12 14.31
C ASP A 473 5.58 21.21 14.77
N TYR A 474 4.80 22.10 14.15
CA TYR A 474 3.36 22.25 14.33
C TYR A 474 2.67 22.26 12.97
N TYR A 475 1.64 21.47 12.83
CA TYR A 475 0.89 21.41 11.57
C TYR A 475 -0.58 21.04 11.79
N ILE A 476 -1.38 21.38 10.79
CA ILE A 476 -2.79 21.01 10.73
C ILE A 476 -2.93 19.82 9.78
N ARG A 477 -3.51 18.74 10.30
CA ARG A 477 -3.90 17.60 9.49
C ARG A 477 -5.35 17.74 9.07
N THR A 478 -5.61 17.85 7.77
CA THR A 478 -6.97 17.92 7.25
C THR A 478 -7.46 16.55 6.81
N VAL A 479 -8.72 16.25 7.10
CA VAL A 479 -9.40 15.03 6.64
C VAL A 479 -10.73 15.38 5.98
N ARG A 480 -11.03 14.69 4.89
CA ARG A 480 -12.26 14.87 4.13
C ARG A 480 -13.28 13.81 4.52
N GLY A 481 -14.50 14.24 4.80
CA GLY A 481 -15.64 13.36 5.06
C GLY A 481 -16.81 13.71 4.16
N ASP A 482 -17.45 12.69 3.57
CA ASP A 482 -18.70 12.89 2.86
C ASP A 482 -19.78 13.38 3.83
N ASN A 483 -20.55 14.39 3.44
CA ASN A 483 -21.59 14.96 4.31
C ASN A 483 -22.69 13.97 4.69
N LYS A 484 -22.80 12.83 4.01
CA LYS A 484 -23.74 11.75 4.33
C LYS A 484 -23.19 10.69 5.27
N ASP A 485 -21.87 10.71 5.52
CA ASP A 485 -21.24 9.74 6.41
C ASP A 485 -21.62 10.02 7.87
N PRO A 486 -22.07 9.01 8.63
CA PRO A 486 -22.42 9.13 10.03
C PRO A 486 -21.33 9.76 10.90
N ILE A 487 -20.07 9.37 10.72
CA ILE A 487 -18.95 9.95 11.48
C ILE A 487 -18.76 11.43 11.17
N THR A 488 -18.99 11.85 9.92
CA THR A 488 -18.95 13.26 9.52
C THR A 488 -20.06 14.06 10.19
N GLN A 489 -21.29 13.53 10.20
CA GLN A 489 -22.41 14.17 10.86
C GLN A 489 -22.18 14.31 12.37
N MET A 490 -21.79 13.23 13.02
CA MET A 490 -21.49 13.23 14.45
C MET A 490 -20.41 14.25 14.82
N MET A 491 -19.31 14.32 14.06
CA MET A 491 -18.23 15.30 14.32
C MET A 491 -18.73 16.74 14.20
N LYS A 492 -19.57 17.04 13.20
CA LYS A 492 -20.19 18.36 13.03
C LYS A 492 -21.06 18.73 14.23
N ASP A 493 -21.95 17.82 14.63
CA ASP A 493 -22.89 18.04 15.72
C ASP A 493 -22.19 18.20 17.08
N GLN A 494 -21.01 17.61 17.24
CA GLN A 494 -20.17 17.77 18.43
C GLN A 494 -19.20 18.96 18.35
N GLY A 495 -19.25 19.75 17.27
CA GLY A 495 -18.52 21.01 17.13
C GLY A 495 -17.07 20.87 16.74
N VAL A 496 -16.66 19.77 16.09
CA VAL A 496 -15.31 19.66 15.50
C VAL A 496 -15.17 20.70 14.39
N PRO A 497 -14.11 21.53 14.38
CA PRO A 497 -13.92 22.54 13.35
C PRO A 497 -13.87 21.94 11.94
N TYR A 498 -14.68 22.48 11.04
CA TYR A 498 -14.72 22.05 9.64
C TYR A 498 -15.05 23.21 8.70
N GLU A 499 -14.75 23.01 7.42
CA GLU A 499 -15.14 23.90 6.33
C GLU A 499 -15.63 23.06 5.12
N PRO A 500 -16.41 23.63 4.19
CA PRO A 500 -16.75 22.94 2.93
C PRO A 500 -15.49 22.66 2.10
N ASP A 501 -15.44 21.53 1.40
CA ASP A 501 -14.36 21.21 0.47
C ASP A 501 -14.40 22.12 -0.76
N VAL A 502 -13.27 22.75 -1.11
CA VAL A 502 -13.19 23.74 -2.22
C VAL A 502 -13.54 23.17 -3.60
N MET A 503 -13.48 21.84 -3.77
CA MET A 503 -13.79 21.16 -5.04
C MET A 503 -15.19 20.53 -5.03
N LYS A 504 -15.78 20.30 -3.85
CA LYS A 504 -17.05 19.59 -3.66
C LYS A 504 -17.85 20.18 -2.49
N GLU A 505 -18.11 21.48 -2.54
CA GLU A 505 -18.73 22.26 -1.45
C GLU A 505 -20.01 21.62 -0.89
N ASP A 506 -20.88 21.11 -1.79
CA ASP A 506 -22.20 20.58 -1.39
C ASP A 506 -22.16 19.19 -0.74
N SER A 507 -21.09 18.42 -0.98
CA SER A 507 -21.07 16.99 -0.62
C SER A 507 -19.97 16.59 0.37
N THR A 508 -18.97 17.44 0.58
CA THR A 508 -17.77 17.07 1.36
C THR A 508 -17.41 18.17 2.34
N SER A 509 -17.05 17.75 3.55
CA SER A 509 -16.52 18.63 4.59
C SER A 509 -15.07 18.27 4.90
N VAL A 510 -14.26 19.28 5.19
CA VAL A 510 -12.85 19.16 5.56
C VAL A 510 -12.70 19.52 7.02
N PHE A 511 -12.29 18.54 7.82
CA PHE A 511 -12.01 18.72 9.25
C PHE A 511 -10.54 18.97 9.47
N SER A 512 -10.21 19.79 10.46
CA SER A 512 -8.85 20.19 10.81
C SER A 512 -8.48 19.66 12.19
N PHE A 513 -7.39 18.91 12.27
CA PHE A 513 -6.83 18.40 13.52
C PHE A 513 -5.45 18.99 13.77
N PRO A 514 -5.21 19.65 14.94
CA PRO A 514 -3.90 20.14 15.29
C PRO A 514 -2.97 18.98 15.65
N VAL A 515 -1.76 18.98 15.10
CA VAL A 515 -0.72 17.99 15.39
C VAL A 515 0.57 18.68 15.78
N LYS A 516 1.23 18.14 16.81
CA LYS A 516 2.54 18.59 17.28
C LYS A 516 3.54 17.45 17.12
N SER A 517 4.65 17.72 16.47
CA SER A 517 5.74 16.75 16.31
C SER A 517 6.49 16.52 17.63
N PRO A 518 7.09 15.34 17.86
CA PRO A 518 7.94 15.08 19.02
C PRO A 518 9.16 15.99 19.04
N GLU A 519 9.67 16.31 20.23
CA GLU A 519 10.87 17.10 20.37
C GLU A 519 12.10 16.36 19.81
N GLY A 520 12.87 17.06 18.97
CA GLY A 520 14.09 16.52 18.34
C GLY A 520 13.84 15.60 17.15
N CYS A 521 12.62 15.57 16.62
CA CYS A 521 12.34 14.93 15.32
C CYS A 521 12.96 15.74 14.16
N LEU A 522 13.13 15.10 13.02
CA LEU A 522 13.47 15.77 11.77
C LEU A 522 12.21 16.10 10.98
N THR A 523 12.13 17.34 10.51
CA THR A 523 11.06 17.82 9.64
C THR A 523 11.52 17.85 8.18
N ARG A 524 10.58 18.04 7.24
CA ARG A 524 10.89 18.09 5.80
C ARG A 524 11.92 19.16 5.43
N ASP A 525 12.00 20.24 6.20
CA ASP A 525 12.94 21.33 5.96
C ASP A 525 14.31 21.11 6.64
N SER A 526 14.42 20.07 7.47
CA SER A 526 15.65 19.72 8.19
C SER A 526 16.69 19.02 7.32
N LEU A 527 16.30 18.46 6.18
CA LEU A 527 17.15 17.62 5.34
C LEU A 527 17.14 18.07 3.88
N SER A 528 18.32 18.20 3.27
CA SER A 528 18.47 18.29 1.82
C SER A 528 18.11 16.95 1.15
N ALA A 529 17.91 16.95 -0.18
CA ALA A 529 17.66 15.71 -0.94
C ALA A 529 18.84 14.72 -0.80
N ILE A 530 20.07 15.19 -0.78
CA ILE A 530 21.26 14.35 -0.59
C ILE A 530 21.30 13.74 0.81
N GLU A 531 20.99 14.49 1.86
CA GLU A 531 20.94 13.94 3.22
C GLU A 531 19.86 12.87 3.36
N GLN A 532 18.68 13.05 2.74
CA GLN A 532 17.64 12.02 2.67
C GLN A 532 18.16 10.74 1.96
N LEU A 533 18.87 10.88 0.84
CA LEU A 533 19.46 9.78 0.10
C LEU A 533 20.54 9.04 0.90
N GLU A 534 21.37 9.76 1.65
CA GLU A 534 22.40 9.16 2.50
C GLU A 534 21.81 8.34 3.65
N ILE A 535 20.75 8.83 4.30
CA ILE A 535 20.03 8.07 5.31
C ILE A 535 19.36 6.85 4.67
N TRP A 536 18.67 7.03 3.54
CA TRP A 536 18.06 5.94 2.79
C TRP A 536 19.08 4.82 2.48
N LYS A 537 20.29 5.19 2.05
CA LYS A 537 21.36 4.24 1.74
C LYS A 537 21.80 3.43 2.95
N ILE A 538 21.90 4.03 4.13
CA ILE A 538 22.24 3.30 5.38
C ILE A 538 21.16 2.24 5.66
N TYR A 539 19.88 2.58 5.54
CA TYR A 539 18.79 1.61 5.74
C TYR A 539 18.78 0.52 4.66
N GLN A 540 19.07 0.87 3.40
CA GLN A 540 19.21 -0.09 2.31
C GLN A 540 20.34 -1.09 2.58
N ASP A 541 21.49 -0.62 3.03
CA ASP A 541 22.68 -1.46 3.19
C ASP A 541 22.66 -2.29 4.48
N HIS A 542 22.07 -1.79 5.58
CA HIS A 542 22.21 -2.38 6.92
C HIS A 542 20.92 -2.98 7.49
N TRP A 543 19.74 -2.41 7.21
CA TRP A 543 18.47 -2.90 7.73
C TRP A 543 17.72 -3.82 6.77
N CYS A 544 17.54 -3.39 5.52
CA CYS A 544 16.61 -4.02 4.61
C CYS A 544 17.17 -5.31 3.99
N GLU A 545 16.44 -6.41 4.11
CA GLU A 545 16.60 -7.58 3.23
C GLU A 545 15.79 -7.40 1.94
N HIS A 546 14.70 -6.64 1.99
CA HIS A 546 14.01 -6.11 0.82
C HIS A 546 14.55 -4.70 0.48
N LYS A 547 13.74 -3.67 0.64
CA LYS A 547 14.12 -2.29 0.27
C LYS A 547 13.53 -1.27 1.25
N PRO A 548 14.14 -0.09 1.40
CA PRO A 548 13.47 1.05 1.99
C PRO A 548 12.73 1.81 0.90
N SER A 549 11.41 1.91 1.02
CA SER A 549 10.61 2.76 0.13
C SER A 549 10.75 4.22 0.54
N VAL A 550 11.05 5.08 -0.42
CA VAL A 550 11.16 6.53 -0.21
C VAL A 550 10.73 7.30 -1.44
N THR A 551 10.16 8.45 -1.22
CA THR A 551 10.03 9.52 -2.22
C THR A 551 10.92 10.68 -1.76
N ILE A 552 11.93 10.98 -2.54
CA ILE A 552 12.85 12.09 -2.27
C ILE A 552 12.26 13.38 -2.82
N SER A 553 12.09 14.37 -1.95
CA SER A 553 11.69 15.72 -2.37
C SER A 553 12.92 16.48 -2.82
N VAL A 554 12.92 16.97 -4.06
CA VAL A 554 14.09 17.61 -4.70
C VAL A 554 13.76 19.07 -5.01
N LYS A 555 14.51 20.01 -4.43
CA LYS A 555 14.40 21.43 -4.74
C LYS A 555 14.95 21.72 -6.14
N GLU A 556 14.53 22.84 -6.73
CA GLU A 556 14.86 23.17 -8.11
C GLU A 556 16.37 23.21 -8.39
N ASP A 557 17.16 23.65 -7.44
CA ASP A 557 18.63 23.74 -7.52
C ASP A 557 19.36 22.43 -7.17
N GLU A 558 18.67 21.43 -6.61
CA GLU A 558 19.27 20.14 -6.20
C GLU A 558 19.29 19.08 -7.31
N TRP A 559 18.49 19.21 -8.39
CA TRP A 559 18.27 18.16 -9.38
C TRP A 559 19.54 17.63 -10.05
N ILE A 560 20.52 18.50 -10.32
CA ILE A 560 21.79 18.09 -10.95
C ILE A 560 22.64 17.28 -9.98
N GLU A 561 22.73 17.72 -8.74
CA GLU A 561 23.51 17.05 -7.68
C GLU A 561 22.90 15.70 -7.35
N VAL A 562 21.57 15.65 -7.19
CA VAL A 562 20.80 14.41 -6.96
C VAL A 562 20.98 13.43 -8.12
N GLY A 563 20.90 13.90 -9.38
CA GLY A 563 21.14 13.07 -10.55
C GLY A 563 22.55 12.47 -10.57
N ASN A 564 23.57 13.26 -10.21
CA ASN A 564 24.94 12.76 -10.09
C ASN A 564 25.08 11.71 -8.98
N TRP A 565 24.46 11.94 -7.81
CA TRP A 565 24.45 10.98 -6.71
C TRP A 565 23.79 9.67 -7.12
N VAL A 566 22.61 9.73 -7.77
CA VAL A 566 21.87 8.55 -8.26
C VAL A 566 22.69 7.75 -9.25
N ASN A 567 23.31 8.41 -10.25
CA ASN A 567 24.15 7.73 -11.22
C ASN A 567 25.38 7.06 -10.58
N SER A 568 26.01 7.73 -9.61
CA SER A 568 27.18 7.23 -8.91
C SER A 568 26.86 6.04 -8.00
N ASN A 569 25.69 6.05 -7.34
CA ASN A 569 25.23 5.01 -6.43
C ASN A 569 24.23 4.03 -7.07
N PHE A 570 24.09 4.03 -8.40
CA PHE A 570 23.05 3.30 -9.11
C PHE A 570 22.98 1.81 -8.73
N GLU A 571 24.12 1.18 -8.48
CA GLU A 571 24.19 -0.24 -8.14
C GLU A 571 23.58 -0.61 -6.78
N ASN A 572 23.30 0.36 -5.91
CA ASN A 572 22.61 0.16 -4.65
C ASN A 572 21.09 0.44 -4.76
N ILE A 573 20.64 1.00 -5.89
CA ILE A 573 19.25 1.45 -6.05
C ILE A 573 18.44 0.34 -6.70
N SER A 574 17.62 -0.35 -5.92
CA SER A 574 16.65 -1.32 -6.43
C SER A 574 15.25 -0.73 -6.62
N GLY A 575 14.95 0.42 -6.02
CA GLY A 575 13.69 1.15 -6.22
C GLY A 575 13.70 2.48 -5.47
N ILE A 576 13.42 3.58 -6.17
CA ILE A 576 13.37 4.93 -5.59
C ILE A 576 12.50 5.84 -6.45
N SER A 577 11.85 6.81 -5.82
CA SER A 577 11.02 7.82 -6.47
C SER A 577 11.47 9.22 -6.08
N PHE A 578 11.27 10.17 -6.99
CA PHE A 578 11.62 11.58 -6.81
C PHE A 578 10.39 12.44 -7.11
N LEU A 579 10.19 13.50 -6.33
CA LEU A 579 9.19 14.54 -6.60
C LEU A 579 9.82 15.92 -6.49
N PRO A 580 9.41 16.87 -7.34
CA PRO A 580 9.78 18.26 -7.12
C PRO A 580 9.31 18.73 -5.74
N TYR A 581 10.19 19.35 -4.99
CA TYR A 581 9.81 20.04 -3.75
C TYR A 581 8.86 21.18 -4.11
N SER A 582 7.72 21.24 -3.44
CA SER A 582 6.73 22.28 -3.66
C SER A 582 6.45 23.02 -2.36
N ASP A 583 6.75 24.33 -2.37
CA ASP A 583 6.35 25.26 -1.30
C ASP A 583 4.89 25.70 -1.45
N HIS A 584 4.23 25.32 -2.54
CA HIS A 584 2.86 25.70 -2.80
C HIS A 584 1.89 24.88 -1.97
N VAL A 585 1.41 25.47 -0.89
CA VAL A 585 0.28 24.94 -0.12
C VAL A 585 -0.99 25.30 -0.89
N TYR A 586 -1.59 24.32 -1.57
CA TYR A 586 -2.93 24.49 -2.10
C TYR A 586 -3.96 24.52 -0.95
N LYS A 587 -5.04 25.26 -1.15
CA LYS A 587 -6.09 25.41 -0.14
C LYS A 587 -6.60 24.03 0.31
N GLN A 588 -6.66 23.80 1.62
CA GLN A 588 -7.05 22.51 2.22
C GLN A 588 -6.10 21.34 1.90
N ALA A 589 -4.80 21.61 1.79
CA ALA A 589 -3.80 20.55 1.67
C ALA A 589 -3.91 19.56 2.86
N PRO A 590 -3.62 18.25 2.67
CA PRO A 590 -3.68 17.24 3.74
C PRO A 590 -2.81 17.57 4.95
N TYR A 591 -1.69 18.24 4.72
CA TYR A 591 -0.78 18.76 5.74
C TYR A 591 -0.57 20.25 5.49
N GLN A 592 -0.71 21.05 6.53
CA GLN A 592 -0.53 22.49 6.45
C GLN A 592 0.35 22.92 7.63
N GLU A 593 1.53 23.44 7.34
CA GLU A 593 2.38 24.05 8.37
C GLU A 593 1.63 25.18 9.06
N CYS A 594 1.79 25.32 10.37
CA CYS A 594 1.21 26.37 11.15
C CYS A 594 2.18 26.84 12.24
N THR A 595 1.95 28.05 12.75
CA THR A 595 2.70 28.55 13.90
C THR A 595 2.26 27.83 15.18
N LYS A 596 3.04 27.96 16.24
CA LYS A 596 2.67 27.46 17.56
C LYS A 596 1.38 28.13 18.06
N GLU A 597 1.21 29.40 17.77
CA GLU A 597 0.03 30.19 18.12
C GLU A 597 -1.21 29.67 17.41
N ASP A 598 -1.14 29.39 16.10
CA ASP A 598 -2.25 28.81 15.32
C ASP A 598 -2.62 27.42 15.84
N TYR A 599 -1.60 26.59 16.16
CA TYR A 599 -1.80 25.28 16.78
C TYR A 599 -2.55 25.39 18.12
N GLU A 600 -2.15 26.32 18.99
CA GLU A 600 -2.79 26.54 20.30
C GLU A 600 -4.20 27.09 20.13
N GLU A 601 -4.46 27.97 19.17
CA GLU A 601 -5.80 28.50 18.87
C GLU A 601 -6.72 27.39 18.35
N LEU A 602 -6.27 26.60 17.39
CA LEU A 602 -7.04 25.47 16.87
C LEU A 602 -7.31 24.45 17.99
N THR A 603 -6.30 24.14 18.81
CA THR A 603 -6.47 23.22 19.96
C THR A 603 -7.54 23.73 20.94
N LYS A 604 -7.61 25.04 21.20
CA LYS A 604 -8.63 25.66 22.05
C LYS A 604 -10.02 25.62 21.40
N SER A 605 -10.10 25.67 20.07
CA SER A 605 -11.38 25.59 19.33
C SER A 605 -11.93 24.17 19.22
N MET A 606 -11.09 23.15 19.43
CA MET A 606 -11.54 21.76 19.47
C MET A 606 -12.46 21.53 20.67
N PRO A 607 -13.50 20.68 20.54
CA PRO A 607 -14.30 20.24 21.66
C PRO A 607 -13.41 19.63 22.76
N LYS A 608 -13.66 19.97 24.03
CA LYS A 608 -12.88 19.41 25.15
C LYS A 608 -12.98 17.90 25.27
N ASN A 609 -14.06 17.33 24.79
CA ASN A 609 -14.30 15.89 24.74
C ASN A 609 -15.26 15.59 23.59
N ILE A 610 -14.83 14.77 22.65
CA ILE A 610 -15.68 14.21 21.60
C ILE A 610 -16.18 12.85 22.13
N ASP A 611 -17.48 12.74 22.28
CA ASP A 611 -18.09 11.47 22.69
C ASP A 611 -18.27 10.53 21.50
N TRP A 612 -17.23 9.77 21.22
CA TRP A 612 -17.19 8.81 20.11
C TRP A 612 -18.19 7.65 20.28
N SER A 613 -18.70 7.40 21.49
CA SER A 613 -19.72 6.36 21.74
C SER A 613 -21.05 6.70 21.07
N LYS A 614 -21.32 7.99 20.83
CA LYS A 614 -22.51 8.46 20.12
C LYS A 614 -22.55 8.12 18.64
N LEU A 615 -21.46 7.62 18.06
CA LEU A 615 -21.47 7.22 16.64
C LEU A 615 -22.57 6.19 16.36
N GLY A 616 -22.90 5.31 17.31
CA GLY A 616 -24.00 4.35 17.19
C GLY A 616 -25.40 4.99 17.02
N ASP A 617 -25.59 6.26 17.44
CA ASP A 617 -26.86 6.99 17.23
C ASP A 617 -27.04 7.42 15.77
N TYR A 618 -25.93 7.57 15.03
CA TYR A 618 -25.89 8.01 13.62
C TYR A 618 -25.83 6.84 12.64
N GLU A 619 -25.32 5.68 13.08
CA GLU A 619 -25.16 4.49 12.27
C GLU A 619 -26.20 3.43 12.63
N LYS A 620 -26.83 2.87 11.60
CA LYS A 620 -27.71 1.69 11.72
C LYS A 620 -27.14 0.46 11.02
N GLU A 621 -25.99 0.61 10.34
CA GLU A 621 -25.33 -0.40 9.53
C GLU A 621 -23.82 -0.11 9.51
N ASP A 622 -23.01 -1.04 8.96
CA ASP A 622 -21.57 -0.85 8.81
C ASP A 622 -21.24 0.24 7.75
N TYR A 623 -20.85 1.41 8.19
CA TYR A 623 -20.35 2.53 7.39
C TYR A 623 -18.82 2.63 7.38
N THR A 624 -18.09 1.63 7.87
CA THR A 624 -16.63 1.64 7.86
C THR A 624 -16.12 1.84 6.43
N THR A 625 -15.52 2.99 6.16
CA THR A 625 -14.86 3.25 4.89
C THR A 625 -13.48 2.64 4.92
N ALA A 626 -13.40 1.34 4.68
CA ALA A 626 -12.12 0.65 4.58
C ALA A 626 -11.27 1.31 3.48
N SER A 627 -10.34 2.17 3.89
CA SER A 627 -9.25 2.74 3.08
C SER A 627 -9.68 3.49 1.81
N GLN A 628 -10.31 4.64 1.96
CA GLN A 628 -10.40 5.61 0.86
C GLN A 628 -9.14 6.47 0.69
N GLU A 629 -8.09 6.23 1.48
CA GLU A 629 -6.85 6.97 1.37
C GLU A 629 -5.91 6.38 0.32
N LEU A 630 -5.39 7.27 -0.53
CA LEU A 630 -4.33 7.00 -1.49
C LEU A 630 -3.01 6.94 -0.73
N ALA A 631 -2.26 5.87 -0.90
CA ALA A 631 -0.84 5.89 -0.52
C ALA A 631 -0.02 6.76 -1.50
N CYS A 632 -0.43 6.79 -2.77
CA CYS A 632 0.11 7.68 -3.80
C CYS A 632 -0.93 7.89 -4.90
N VAL A 633 -1.23 9.12 -5.26
CA VAL A 633 -1.96 9.48 -6.48
C VAL A 633 -1.03 10.31 -7.33
N GLY A 634 -0.67 9.81 -8.49
CA GLY A 634 0.00 10.45 -9.62
C GLY A 634 0.91 11.67 -9.39
N ASN A 635 0.56 12.62 -8.58
CA ASN A 635 1.30 13.85 -8.31
C ASN A 635 1.41 14.23 -6.84
N SER A 636 0.90 13.43 -5.92
CA SER A 636 1.06 13.67 -4.49
C SER A 636 1.14 12.36 -3.73
N CYS A 637 2.23 12.17 -3.03
CA CYS A 637 2.32 11.17 -1.99
C CYS A 637 1.68 11.76 -0.73
N GLU A 638 0.59 11.20 -0.21
CA GLU A 638 -0.02 11.66 1.05
C GLU A 638 0.88 11.38 2.28
N VAL A 639 2.07 10.87 2.03
CA VAL A 639 3.09 10.53 3.02
C VAL A 639 4.16 11.62 3.15
N LEU A 640 4.13 12.65 2.28
CA LEU A 640 5.05 13.79 2.33
C LEU A 640 4.44 14.96 3.06
#